data_ce15f797ccc2c6c4a616fdeef7782918
#
_entry.id   ce15f797ccc2c6c4a616fdeef7782918
#
_cell.length_a   1.000
_cell.length_b   1.000
_cell.length_c   1.000
_cell.angle_alpha   90.00
_cell.angle_beta   90.00
_cell.angle_gamma   90.00
#
_symmetry.space_group_name_H-M   'P 1'
#
loop_
_entity.id
_entity.type
_entity.pdbx_description
1 polymer ?
#
loop_
_entity_poly.entity_id
_entity_poly.type
_entity_poly.pdbx_seq_one_letter_code
_entity_poly.pdbx_strand_id
1 'polypeptide(L)'
;MLGVLTGCGGDDSSGGVKTVPVAGVDSGDKNDDNADVDSTVDDDTDTDTDTDTDTDTDTDDDSTVDDDSTKDDDTTDDDTVVDDDTELFPHKGKCTVEDFTVDRVNIESRVANSDYECMRTWFSPSLEQADVVFSTMSVSRITGGLKKAIEAYKGTKEQAQQIYYLGEFIKAAYKNRHDTFAKKLQPFPSELSVDIANTIQQFLRSPHALTDGREQQEALASMLIVVDSIRQLAIAAPDVFAILDSFSADKSDSYYYRKAINNIFVAMAGHSQTKAFYDVIESDSSYIHRLSGFITNNEWAIGTDSEQLLGNAARELARLVKTEDAETKKVVVDTLDSLLKRYPLGGKSDRIWVGIAEMVDAYASDYLEQLGLSNSKSVLKQRIMTFSYDCRGPARILAQEMTEAQAITSCETLNLKEDDFHQTVNTGYQPVADDHSDSVDVIVFKTKSDYSTYSSFLFDNTTNNGGQFLERDPSKQGNVPRFVAYQNGWDDDFSILNLEHEYVHYLDGRFNQYGDFHDTMREGNIVWWLEGFAEYMYYKEGYNAALVLGKEKTHTLADVFSTNYSDGLNRVYRWGYLAVRFMIEKHSEDVTELLGYSRTGQYKEWVKLLERLGPAYNTEFHSWLDEVTKDIDDSDISQPKPKEKPKKIELNTSIQVSGKKFSETLFFVDVSESYNQLEVSISGTGDADLYACYDKVCHYFEYEWSNYTHGSNETISIPKNEDGSIKMGQYYFSISGREEFDVELSVVAK
;
A
#
# COMPACT_ATOMS: atom_id res chain seq x y z
N MET A 1 3.17 -12.92 2.40
CA MET A 1 2.80 -11.54 2.10
C MET A 1 2.19 -10.95 3.36
N LEU A 2 2.97 -10.26 4.14
CA LEU A 2 2.45 -9.39 5.20
C LEU A 2 3.09 -8.04 4.93
N GLY A 3 2.49 -7.31 4.01
CA GLY A 3 2.64 -5.88 3.98
C GLY A 3 1.92 -5.35 5.21
N VAL A 4 2.60 -4.65 6.08
CA VAL A 4 1.92 -3.71 6.95
C VAL A 4 1.35 -2.68 5.99
N LEU A 5 0.04 -2.74 5.74
CA LEU A 5 -0.68 -1.66 5.13
C LEU A 5 -0.66 -0.53 6.14
N THR A 6 0.28 0.37 5.96
CA THR A 6 0.06 1.72 6.45
C THR A 6 -1.03 2.26 5.55
N GLY A 7 -2.22 2.43 6.12
CA GLY A 7 -3.32 3.12 5.46
C GLY A 7 -2.85 4.47 4.96
N CYS A 8 -3.60 5.03 4.04
CA CYS A 8 -3.51 6.43 3.71
C CYS A 8 -3.57 7.23 5.01
N GLY A 9 -2.48 7.75 5.48
CA GLY A 9 -2.51 8.39 6.78
C GLY A 9 -1.27 9.19 7.08
N GLY A 10 -1.51 10.24 7.73
CA GLY A 10 -0.73 11.35 8.19
C GLY A 10 0.74 11.12 8.50
N ASP A 11 1.40 12.19 8.30
CA ASP A 11 2.81 12.46 8.50
C ASP A 11 3.29 12.13 9.93
N ASP A 12 4.01 11.04 10.12
CA ASP A 12 4.87 10.83 11.27
C ASP A 12 6.22 11.53 11.07
N SER A 13 6.18 12.83 10.77
CA SER A 13 7.39 13.64 10.77
C SER A 13 7.50 14.45 12.07
N SER A 14 7.90 13.81 13.16
CA SER A 14 8.54 14.52 14.27
C SER A 14 10.00 14.87 13.95
N GLY A 15 10.21 15.53 12.83
CA GLY A 15 11.44 16.22 12.49
C GLY A 15 11.37 17.63 13.07
N GLY A 16 11.92 17.85 14.24
CA GLY A 16 12.01 19.17 14.85
C GLY A 16 12.74 20.14 13.90
N VAL A 17 11.97 21.04 13.29
CA VAL A 17 12.51 22.20 12.57
C VAL A 17 13.20 23.10 13.56
N LYS A 18 14.53 23.06 13.63
CA LYS A 18 15.31 24.12 14.23
C LYS A 18 15.21 25.35 13.33
N THR A 19 14.36 26.29 13.73
CA THR A 19 14.38 27.65 13.15
C THR A 19 15.70 28.32 13.47
N VAL A 20 16.44 28.67 12.43
CA VAL A 20 17.60 29.56 12.53
C VAL A 20 17.10 30.98 12.75
N PRO A 21 17.54 31.72 13.77
CA PRO A 21 17.16 33.11 13.93
C PRO A 21 17.97 34.01 12.98
N VAL A 22 17.25 34.82 12.25
CA VAL A 22 17.83 35.98 11.55
C VAL A 22 18.26 37.01 12.56
N ALA A 23 19.52 37.46 12.48
CA ALA A 23 20.08 38.53 13.31
C ALA A 23 19.43 39.87 12.99
N GLY A 24 19.04 40.60 14.03
CA GLY A 24 18.56 41.99 13.97
C GLY A 24 18.58 42.65 15.32
N VAL A 25 19.72 43.32 15.62
CA VAL A 25 19.94 44.55 16.39
C VAL A 25 19.19 44.83 17.69
N ASP A 26 19.98 44.70 18.76
CA ASP A 26 20.24 45.54 19.93
C ASP A 26 19.16 46.54 20.44
N SER A 27 18.74 46.38 21.71
CA SER A 27 18.79 47.38 22.77
C SER A 27 18.25 46.87 24.12
N GLY A 28 19.11 46.71 25.04
CA GLY A 28 19.17 47.20 26.45
C GLY A 28 18.04 46.91 27.44
N ASP A 29 18.38 46.25 28.45
CA ASP A 29 18.49 46.58 29.88
C ASP A 29 17.81 45.57 30.84
N LYS A 30 18.65 44.95 31.64
CA LYS A 30 18.68 44.66 33.12
C LYS A 30 17.38 44.48 33.90
N ASN A 31 17.31 43.44 34.65
CA ASN A 31 17.55 43.14 36.08
C ASN A 31 16.69 41.97 36.57
N ASP A 32 17.41 41.03 37.20
CA ASP A 32 17.33 40.48 38.57
C ASP A 32 15.95 40.05 39.13
N ASP A 33 15.79 38.83 39.52
CA ASP A 33 16.01 38.22 40.83
C ASP A 33 15.29 36.84 40.96
N ASN A 34 16.11 35.87 41.36
CA ASN A 34 15.92 34.82 42.38
C ASN A 34 14.51 34.28 42.73
N ALA A 35 14.31 32.99 42.67
CA ALA A 35 14.27 32.09 43.83
C ALA A 35 13.78 30.68 43.47
N ASP A 36 14.64 29.75 43.75
CA ASP A 36 14.50 28.41 44.34
C ASP A 36 13.15 27.70 44.43
N VAL A 37 13.28 26.41 44.17
CA VAL A 37 12.84 25.18 44.89
C VAL A 37 11.92 24.26 44.15
N ASP A 38 12.50 23.16 43.86
CA ASP A 38 12.25 21.75 44.24
C ASP A 38 11.66 20.82 43.24
N SER A 39 12.49 19.85 43.00
CA SER A 39 12.39 18.49 42.49
C SER A 39 11.01 17.86 42.36
N THR A 40 10.72 17.31 41.18
CA THR A 40 10.46 15.86 41.08
C THR A 40 10.83 15.40 39.66
N VAL A 41 11.66 14.38 39.65
CA VAL A 41 12.07 13.62 38.48
C VAL A 41 10.89 12.70 38.10
N ASP A 42 10.33 12.88 36.93
CA ASP A 42 9.62 11.82 36.25
C ASP A 42 10.30 11.59 34.91
N ASP A 43 10.91 10.43 34.85
CA ASP A 43 11.68 9.87 33.73
C ASP A 43 10.68 9.19 32.79
N ASP A 44 10.12 9.95 31.86
CA ASP A 44 9.37 9.40 30.75
C ASP A 44 10.27 9.36 29.51
N THR A 45 10.98 8.25 29.38
CA THR A 45 11.63 7.88 28.15
C THR A 45 10.59 7.36 27.17
N ASP A 46 10.01 8.25 26.38
CA ASP A 46 9.31 7.90 25.15
C ASP A 46 10.35 7.45 24.12
N THR A 47 10.48 6.15 23.99
CA THR A 47 11.18 5.53 22.87
C THR A 47 10.17 5.33 21.75
N ASP A 48 10.03 6.33 20.90
CA ASP A 48 9.38 6.17 19.60
C ASP A 48 10.29 5.30 18.73
N THR A 49 9.85 4.07 18.52
CA THR A 49 10.46 3.16 17.56
C THR A 49 9.74 3.29 16.22
N ASP A 50 10.21 4.23 15.40
CA ASP A 50 9.89 4.25 13.98
C ASP A 50 10.53 3.03 13.33
N THR A 51 9.73 2.02 13.08
CA THR A 51 10.12 0.89 12.24
C THR A 51 9.71 1.18 10.80
N ASP A 52 10.58 1.89 10.07
CA ASP A 52 10.53 1.91 8.61
C ASP A 52 10.85 0.51 8.10
N THR A 53 9.83 -0.29 7.92
CA THR A 53 9.95 -1.57 7.21
C THR A 53 9.60 -1.36 5.75
N ASP A 54 10.61 -0.99 4.95
CA ASP A 54 10.52 -1.09 3.50
C ASP A 54 10.36 -2.56 3.11
N THR A 55 9.13 -2.99 2.92
CA THR A 55 8.84 -4.30 2.33
C THR A 55 8.18 -4.05 0.97
N ASP A 56 9.00 -4.05 -0.07
CA ASP A 56 8.52 -4.15 -1.43
C ASP A 56 7.73 -5.45 -1.59
N THR A 57 6.44 -5.34 -1.77
CA THR A 57 5.59 -6.46 -2.18
C THR A 57 5.12 -6.20 -3.59
N ASP A 58 5.91 -6.65 -4.56
CA ASP A 58 5.42 -6.83 -5.91
C ASP A 58 4.38 -7.95 -5.90
N THR A 59 3.15 -7.62 -6.22
CA THR A 59 2.11 -8.58 -6.56
C THR A 59 1.98 -8.60 -8.07
N ASP A 60 2.90 -9.28 -8.74
CA ASP A 60 2.63 -9.77 -10.09
C ASP A 60 1.95 -11.13 -9.95
N ASP A 61 0.65 -11.13 -10.11
CA ASP A 61 -0.17 -12.33 -10.30
C ASP A 61 -0.35 -12.53 -11.80
N ASP A 62 0.64 -13.17 -12.42
CA ASP A 62 0.49 -13.70 -13.78
C ASP A 62 0.36 -15.22 -13.67
N SER A 63 -0.87 -15.68 -13.57
CA SER A 63 -1.23 -17.09 -13.68
C SER A 63 -1.85 -17.37 -15.04
N THR A 64 -1.02 -17.63 -16.03
CA THR A 64 -1.45 -18.40 -17.19
C THR A 64 -1.43 -19.88 -16.83
N VAL A 65 -2.60 -20.45 -16.63
CA VAL A 65 -2.80 -21.87 -16.49
C VAL A 65 -3.03 -22.43 -17.91
N ASP A 66 -2.05 -23.13 -18.44
CA ASP A 66 -2.26 -24.02 -19.56
C ASP A 66 -2.86 -25.34 -19.04
N ASP A 67 -4.10 -25.57 -19.47
CA ASP A 67 -4.85 -26.80 -19.29
C ASP A 67 -4.35 -27.83 -20.33
N ASP A 68 -3.74 -28.92 -19.90
CA ASP A 68 -3.60 -30.11 -20.76
C ASP A 68 -4.05 -31.35 -19.99
N SER A 69 -5.26 -31.77 -20.38
CA SER A 69 -5.93 -32.95 -19.91
C SER A 69 -5.44 -34.18 -20.68
N THR A 70 -4.86 -35.16 -20.02
CA THR A 70 -4.96 -36.54 -20.49
C THR A 70 -5.35 -37.46 -19.34
N LYS A 71 -6.51 -38.05 -19.52
CA LYS A 71 -6.99 -39.22 -18.80
C LYS A 71 -6.08 -40.40 -19.13
N ASP A 72 -5.79 -41.22 -18.15
CA ASP A 72 -5.92 -42.66 -18.32
C ASP A 72 -6.17 -43.38 -16.99
N ASP A 73 -6.93 -44.37 -17.13
CA ASP A 73 -7.70 -45.23 -16.26
C ASP A 73 -6.82 -46.39 -15.73
N ASP A 74 -7.18 -46.89 -14.58
CA ASP A 74 -7.35 -48.30 -14.21
C ASP A 74 -6.56 -48.86 -13.01
N THR A 75 -7.39 -49.40 -12.13
CA THR A 75 -7.33 -50.60 -11.25
C THR A 75 -6.46 -50.63 -10.00
N THR A 76 -7.19 -50.68 -8.90
CA THR A 76 -7.19 -51.65 -7.76
C THR A 76 -5.85 -52.18 -7.27
N ASP A 77 -5.52 -51.93 -6.00
CA ASP A 77 -5.45 -52.99 -4.99
C ASP A 77 -5.53 -52.47 -3.54
N ASP A 78 -6.28 -53.23 -2.78
CA ASP A 78 -6.59 -53.12 -1.38
C ASP A 78 -5.37 -53.56 -0.56
N ASP A 79 -4.86 -52.66 0.32
CA ASP A 79 -4.14 -53.04 1.54
C ASP A 79 -4.35 -51.97 2.61
N THR A 80 -5.28 -52.27 3.51
CA THR A 80 -5.55 -51.52 4.73
C THR A 80 -4.38 -51.62 5.69
N VAL A 81 -3.57 -50.56 5.72
CA VAL A 81 -2.77 -50.22 6.91
C VAL A 81 -3.50 -49.03 7.57
N VAL A 82 -4.11 -49.32 8.69
CA VAL A 82 -4.69 -48.31 9.56
C VAL A 82 -3.56 -47.51 10.18
N ASP A 83 -3.22 -46.38 9.59
CA ASP A 83 -2.35 -45.39 10.18
C ASP A 83 -3.17 -44.54 11.13
N ASP A 84 -2.92 -44.70 12.44
CA ASP A 84 -3.58 -44.07 13.57
C ASP A 84 -3.18 -42.57 13.74
N ASP A 85 -2.63 -41.95 12.70
CA ASP A 85 -2.16 -40.55 12.71
C ASP A 85 -3.16 -39.55 12.06
N THR A 86 -4.34 -39.96 11.60
CA THR A 86 -5.27 -39.12 10.85
C THR A 86 -6.14 -38.19 11.70
N GLU A 87 -6.07 -38.22 13.04
CA GLU A 87 -6.84 -37.32 13.93
C GLU A 87 -6.08 -36.04 14.36
N LEU A 88 -4.83 -35.82 13.91
CA LEU A 88 -3.96 -34.76 14.43
C LEU A 88 -3.98 -33.45 13.64
N PHE A 89 -4.57 -33.38 12.45
CA PHE A 89 -4.62 -32.16 11.66
C PHE A 89 -6.05 -31.80 11.27
N PRO A 90 -6.55 -30.62 11.63
CA PRO A 90 -7.77 -30.10 11.02
C PRO A 90 -7.56 -30.03 9.50
N HIS A 91 -8.62 -30.29 8.76
CA HIS A 91 -8.60 -30.25 7.29
C HIS A 91 -7.95 -28.97 6.79
N LYS A 92 -7.11 -29.07 5.74
CA LYS A 92 -6.45 -27.91 5.09
C LYS A 92 -7.38 -26.70 5.03
N GLY A 93 -6.90 -25.54 5.50
CA GLY A 93 -7.66 -24.29 5.49
C GLY A 93 -8.69 -24.09 6.61
N LYS A 94 -8.69 -24.88 7.67
CA LYS A 94 -9.62 -24.74 8.84
C LYS A 94 -8.94 -24.74 10.20
N CYS A 95 -7.66 -24.37 10.29
CA CYS A 95 -7.00 -24.24 11.59
C CYS A 95 -7.27 -22.86 12.19
N THR A 96 -7.24 -22.84 13.52
CA THR A 96 -7.23 -21.62 14.33
C THR A 96 -5.86 -21.47 15.00
N VAL A 97 -5.58 -20.29 15.52
CA VAL A 97 -4.30 -20.06 16.21
C VAL A 97 -4.14 -20.94 17.45
N GLU A 98 -5.23 -21.30 18.11
CA GLU A 98 -5.26 -22.19 19.30
C GLU A 98 -4.82 -23.64 18.99
N ASP A 99 -4.87 -24.05 17.75
CA ASP A 99 -4.37 -25.35 17.32
C ASP A 99 -2.85 -25.49 17.54
N PHE A 100 -2.17 -24.37 17.75
CA PHE A 100 -0.72 -24.27 17.96
C PHE A 100 -0.32 -24.02 19.43
N THR A 101 -1.15 -24.41 20.40
CA THR A 101 -0.79 -24.26 21.83
C THR A 101 0.20 -25.33 22.29
N VAL A 102 1.04 -24.94 23.26
CA VAL A 102 2.14 -25.82 23.77
C VAL A 102 1.63 -27.06 24.51
N ASP A 103 0.42 -27.04 25.05
CA ASP A 103 -0.18 -28.17 25.77
C ASP A 103 -0.59 -29.31 24.84
N ARG A 104 -0.66 -29.07 23.54
CA ARG A 104 -0.86 -30.10 22.55
C ARG A 104 0.44 -30.78 22.21
N VAL A 105 0.44 -32.10 22.23
CA VAL A 105 1.63 -32.93 21.92
C VAL A 105 2.13 -32.59 20.51
N ASN A 106 3.46 -32.46 20.37
CA ASN A 106 4.17 -32.24 19.08
C ASN A 106 3.91 -30.89 18.39
N ILE A 107 3.89 -29.78 19.15
CA ILE A 107 3.76 -28.44 18.54
C ILE A 107 4.79 -28.18 17.44
N GLU A 108 6.04 -28.67 17.60
CA GLU A 108 7.12 -28.52 16.63
C GLU A 108 6.76 -29.19 15.30
N SER A 109 6.24 -30.43 15.35
CA SER A 109 5.81 -31.15 14.16
C SER A 109 4.60 -30.47 13.50
N ARG A 110 3.66 -29.98 14.30
CA ARG A 110 2.46 -29.30 13.80
C ARG A 110 2.81 -28.01 13.05
N VAL A 111 3.67 -27.17 13.63
CA VAL A 111 4.14 -25.94 12.99
C VAL A 111 4.96 -26.27 11.74
N ALA A 112 5.89 -27.23 11.81
CA ALA A 112 6.75 -27.62 10.69
C ALA A 112 5.97 -28.14 9.47
N ASN A 113 4.80 -28.76 9.69
CA ASN A 113 3.94 -29.30 8.62
C ASN A 113 2.66 -28.47 8.39
N SER A 114 2.68 -27.19 8.76
CA SER A 114 1.60 -26.25 8.49
C SER A 114 1.47 -25.97 6.99
N ASP A 115 0.36 -25.36 6.64
CA ASP A 115 0.13 -24.71 5.35
C ASP A 115 0.07 -23.18 5.49
N TYR A 116 -0.04 -22.50 4.35
CA TYR A 116 -0.06 -21.05 4.30
C TYR A 116 -1.29 -20.45 5.01
N GLU A 117 -2.46 -21.06 4.90
CA GLU A 117 -3.68 -20.57 5.54
C GLU A 117 -3.60 -20.66 7.05
N CYS A 118 -3.06 -21.77 7.56
CA CYS A 118 -2.80 -21.92 8.99
C CYS A 118 -1.78 -20.90 9.50
N MET A 119 -0.69 -20.70 8.78
CA MET A 119 0.34 -19.71 9.12
C MET A 119 -0.22 -18.29 9.24
N ARG A 120 -1.14 -17.89 8.36
CA ARG A 120 -1.76 -16.55 8.42
C ARG A 120 -2.43 -16.26 9.76
N THR A 121 -3.02 -17.27 10.41
CA THR A 121 -3.69 -17.09 11.71
C THR A 121 -2.72 -16.65 12.81
N TRP A 122 -1.42 -16.94 12.69
CA TRP A 122 -0.41 -16.58 13.69
C TRP A 122 -0.14 -15.08 13.78
N PHE A 123 -0.45 -14.33 12.73
CA PHE A 123 -0.15 -12.90 12.63
C PHE A 123 -1.30 -11.98 13.07
N SER A 124 -2.48 -12.55 13.36
CA SER A 124 -3.66 -11.78 13.76
C SER A 124 -4.44 -12.45 14.92
N PRO A 125 -3.75 -12.88 16.00
CA PRO A 125 -4.42 -13.45 17.17
C PRO A 125 -5.05 -12.36 18.03
N SER A 126 -6.01 -12.73 18.90
CA SER A 126 -6.40 -11.89 20.03
C SER A 126 -5.25 -11.83 21.08
N LEU A 127 -5.33 -10.86 22.00
CA LEU A 127 -4.36 -10.77 23.10
C LEU A 127 -4.28 -12.06 23.91
N GLU A 128 -5.43 -12.66 24.24
CA GLU A 128 -5.52 -13.91 25.02
C GLU A 128 -4.90 -15.08 24.26
N GLN A 129 -5.17 -15.18 22.96
CA GLN A 129 -4.57 -16.18 22.08
C GLN A 129 -3.06 -16.00 21.99
N ALA A 130 -2.60 -14.76 21.79
CA ALA A 130 -1.17 -14.46 21.68
C ALA A 130 -0.40 -14.85 22.96
N ASP A 131 -0.96 -14.59 24.14
CA ASP A 131 -0.29 -14.93 25.41
C ASP A 131 -0.10 -16.43 25.60
N VAL A 132 -1.08 -17.22 25.20
CA VAL A 132 -1.08 -18.70 25.33
C VAL A 132 -0.21 -19.35 24.24
N VAL A 133 -0.49 -19.03 22.97
CA VAL A 133 0.16 -19.66 21.81
C VAL A 133 1.64 -19.30 21.73
N PHE A 134 1.98 -18.02 21.88
CA PHE A 134 3.35 -17.53 21.79
C PHE A 134 4.01 -17.38 23.16
N SER A 135 3.75 -18.34 24.06
CA SER A 135 4.45 -18.40 25.34
C SER A 135 5.95 -18.66 25.15
N THR A 136 6.79 -18.24 26.13
CA THR A 136 8.23 -18.54 26.12
C THR A 136 8.52 -20.02 25.93
N MET A 137 7.69 -20.89 26.53
CA MET A 137 7.80 -22.35 26.39
C MET A 137 7.54 -22.81 24.96
N SER A 138 6.49 -22.27 24.32
CA SER A 138 6.16 -22.57 22.90
C SER A 138 7.32 -22.20 21.99
N VAL A 139 7.82 -20.96 22.10
CA VAL A 139 8.91 -20.47 21.24
C VAL A 139 10.20 -21.24 21.50
N SER A 140 10.51 -21.60 22.75
CA SER A 140 11.68 -22.43 23.06
C SER A 140 11.59 -23.83 22.43
N ARG A 141 10.41 -24.46 22.43
CA ARG A 141 10.18 -25.74 21.75
C ARG A 141 10.34 -25.61 20.24
N ILE A 142 9.72 -24.58 19.64
CA ILE A 142 9.86 -24.31 18.21
C ILE A 142 11.33 -24.07 17.83
N THR A 143 12.10 -23.33 18.65
CA THR A 143 13.54 -23.15 18.45
C THR A 143 14.29 -24.50 18.46
N GLY A 144 13.94 -25.39 19.40
CA GLY A 144 14.49 -26.76 19.43
C GLY A 144 14.10 -27.59 18.19
N GLY A 145 12.88 -27.43 17.70
CA GLY A 145 12.41 -28.03 16.43
C GLY A 145 13.17 -27.49 15.22
N LEU A 146 13.33 -26.18 15.14
CA LEU A 146 14.07 -25.47 14.07
C LEU A 146 15.54 -25.98 14.05
N LYS A 147 16.20 -26.08 15.19
CA LYS A 147 17.55 -26.59 15.28
C LYS A 147 17.68 -28.02 14.71
N LYS A 148 16.76 -28.92 15.09
CA LYS A 148 16.73 -30.30 14.54
C LYS A 148 16.47 -30.31 13.02
N ALA A 149 15.55 -29.45 12.52
CA ALA A 149 15.28 -29.35 11.11
C ALA A 149 16.50 -28.87 10.32
N ILE A 150 17.24 -27.88 10.85
CA ILE A 150 18.49 -27.37 10.26
C ILE A 150 19.60 -28.42 10.27
N GLU A 151 19.78 -29.15 11.36
CA GLU A 151 20.76 -30.24 11.45
C GLU A 151 20.48 -31.36 10.43
N ALA A 152 19.19 -31.61 10.12
CA ALA A 152 18.78 -32.61 9.15
C ALA A 152 18.76 -32.09 7.70
N TYR A 153 18.89 -30.77 7.49
CA TYR A 153 18.66 -30.11 6.20
C TYR A 153 19.67 -30.58 5.13
N LYS A 154 19.12 -31.04 3.99
CA LYS A 154 19.87 -31.51 2.81
C LYS A 154 19.47 -30.72 1.53
N GLY A 155 18.77 -29.63 1.65
CA GLY A 155 18.32 -28.81 0.53
C GLY A 155 17.07 -29.33 -0.17
N THR A 156 16.29 -30.27 0.42
CA THR A 156 15.03 -30.70 -0.20
C THR A 156 13.93 -29.68 0.08
N LYS A 157 12.93 -29.66 -0.81
CA LYS A 157 11.75 -28.80 -0.74
C LYS A 157 10.99 -28.95 0.58
N GLU A 158 10.72 -30.20 0.99
CA GLU A 158 9.96 -30.50 2.19
C GLU A 158 10.69 -30.03 3.46
N GLN A 159 12.00 -30.22 3.51
CA GLN A 159 12.82 -29.76 4.63
C GLN A 159 12.89 -28.23 4.67
N ALA A 160 12.99 -27.58 3.51
CA ALA A 160 12.97 -26.12 3.41
C ALA A 160 11.63 -25.54 3.91
N GLN A 161 10.49 -26.13 3.51
CA GLN A 161 9.17 -25.73 4.00
C GLN A 161 9.05 -25.88 5.52
N GLN A 162 9.58 -26.95 6.09
CA GLN A 162 9.59 -27.13 7.56
C GLN A 162 10.36 -26.00 8.26
N ILE A 163 11.55 -25.66 7.76
CA ILE A 163 12.36 -24.56 8.29
C ILE A 163 11.60 -23.23 8.14
N TYR A 164 10.99 -22.99 7.00
CA TYR A 164 10.19 -21.80 6.74
C TYR A 164 9.08 -21.62 7.77
N TYR A 165 8.21 -22.60 7.97
CA TYR A 165 7.10 -22.47 8.91
C TYR A 165 7.55 -22.34 10.36
N LEU A 166 8.62 -23.02 10.77
CA LEU A 166 9.21 -22.86 12.10
C LEU A 166 9.74 -21.43 12.30
N GLY A 167 10.37 -20.86 11.27
CA GLY A 167 10.81 -19.47 11.26
C GLY A 167 9.66 -18.48 11.34
N GLU A 168 8.63 -18.64 10.49
CA GLU A 168 7.46 -17.76 10.48
C GLU A 168 6.68 -17.79 11.81
N PHE A 169 6.65 -18.94 12.51
CA PHE A 169 6.07 -18.97 13.85
C PHE A 169 6.87 -18.14 14.86
N ILE A 170 8.21 -18.23 14.82
CA ILE A 170 9.08 -17.38 15.68
C ILE A 170 8.85 -15.91 15.36
N LYS A 171 8.84 -15.54 14.07
CA LYS A 171 8.56 -14.18 13.61
C LYS A 171 7.20 -13.68 14.11
N ALA A 172 6.13 -14.47 13.98
CA ALA A 172 4.82 -14.13 14.48
C ALA A 172 4.81 -13.94 16.00
N ALA A 173 5.51 -14.80 16.74
CA ALA A 173 5.62 -14.70 18.19
C ALA A 173 6.27 -13.37 18.63
N TYR A 174 7.40 -13.00 17.98
CA TYR A 174 8.09 -11.74 18.28
C TYR A 174 7.26 -10.54 17.87
N LYS A 175 6.65 -10.54 16.68
CA LYS A 175 5.73 -9.48 16.27
C LYS A 175 4.60 -9.27 17.29
N ASN A 176 3.95 -10.32 17.72
CA ASN A 176 2.84 -10.19 18.68
C ASN A 176 3.29 -9.67 20.06
N ARG A 177 4.49 -10.02 20.53
CA ARG A 177 4.97 -9.56 21.85
C ARG A 177 5.67 -8.22 21.83
N HIS A 178 6.36 -7.87 20.77
CA HIS A 178 7.18 -6.65 20.72
C HIS A 178 6.49 -5.48 20.00
N ASP A 179 5.53 -5.77 19.10
CA ASP A 179 4.82 -4.73 18.34
C ASP A 179 3.33 -4.70 18.74
N THR A 180 2.55 -5.71 18.31
CA THR A 180 1.08 -5.69 18.45
C THR A 180 0.62 -5.56 19.91
N PHE A 181 1.24 -6.28 20.84
CA PHE A 181 0.86 -6.32 22.25
C PHE A 181 2.01 -5.90 23.20
N ALA A 182 2.95 -5.10 22.73
CA ALA A 182 4.16 -4.70 23.47
C ALA A 182 3.87 -4.11 24.87
N LYS A 183 2.79 -3.34 25.01
CA LYS A 183 2.39 -2.75 26.30
C LYS A 183 1.61 -3.73 27.21
N LYS A 184 1.23 -4.90 26.72
CA LYS A 184 0.36 -5.87 27.41
C LYS A 184 1.02 -7.21 27.71
N LEU A 185 1.95 -7.65 26.86
CA LEU A 185 2.68 -8.90 27.01
C LEU A 185 4.13 -8.63 27.44
N GLN A 186 4.70 -9.50 28.27
CA GLN A 186 6.11 -9.41 28.66
C GLN A 186 7.02 -9.80 27.49
N PRO A 187 8.15 -9.11 27.26
CA PRO A 187 9.10 -9.47 26.24
C PRO A 187 9.71 -10.86 26.50
N PHE A 188 10.23 -11.51 25.46
CA PHE A 188 10.95 -12.76 25.61
C PHE A 188 12.29 -12.56 26.35
N PRO A 189 12.77 -13.58 27.11
CA PRO A 189 14.11 -13.54 27.71
C PRO A 189 15.19 -13.38 26.63
N SER A 190 16.20 -12.56 26.89
CA SER A 190 17.33 -12.31 25.96
C SER A 190 18.07 -13.57 25.55
N GLU A 191 18.17 -14.55 26.47
CA GLU A 191 18.80 -15.85 26.21
C GLU A 191 18.10 -16.63 25.09
N LEU A 192 16.77 -16.50 24.99
CA LEU A 192 16.00 -17.13 23.91
C LEU A 192 16.34 -16.51 22.55
N SER A 193 16.41 -15.18 22.46
CA SER A 193 16.81 -14.48 21.23
C SER A 193 18.23 -14.88 20.78
N VAL A 194 19.16 -15.02 21.72
CA VAL A 194 20.53 -15.48 21.44
C VAL A 194 20.55 -16.95 20.96
N ASP A 195 19.74 -17.83 21.54
CA ASP A 195 19.66 -19.25 21.11
C ASP A 195 19.07 -19.36 19.70
N ILE A 196 18.02 -18.55 19.37
CA ILE A 196 17.48 -18.49 18.03
C ILE A 196 18.52 -17.97 17.04
N ALA A 197 19.25 -16.89 17.36
CA ALA A 197 20.29 -16.34 16.49
C ALA A 197 21.39 -17.36 16.19
N ASN A 198 21.87 -18.09 17.22
CA ASN A 198 22.87 -19.16 17.05
C ASN A 198 22.32 -20.33 16.19
N THR A 199 21.04 -20.61 16.29
CA THR A 199 20.38 -21.63 15.46
C THR A 199 20.31 -21.18 14.00
N ILE A 200 19.95 -19.91 13.74
CA ILE A 200 19.94 -19.32 12.38
C ILE A 200 21.35 -19.32 11.78
N GLN A 201 22.38 -18.98 12.54
CA GLN A 201 23.77 -19.04 12.06
C GLN A 201 24.14 -20.46 11.55
N GLN A 202 23.65 -21.54 12.20
CA GLN A 202 23.87 -22.88 11.70
C GLN A 202 23.25 -23.10 10.33
N PHE A 203 22.05 -22.55 10.08
CA PHE A 203 21.42 -22.60 8.77
C PHE A 203 22.24 -21.82 7.73
N LEU A 204 22.61 -20.56 8.02
CA LEU A 204 23.35 -19.70 7.11
C LEU A 204 24.71 -20.26 6.72
N ARG A 205 25.32 -21.03 7.62
CA ARG A 205 26.61 -21.77 7.39
C ARG A 205 26.41 -23.11 6.70
N SER A 206 25.18 -23.58 6.53
CA SER A 206 24.90 -24.85 5.86
C SER A 206 25.34 -24.79 4.39
N PRO A 207 25.94 -25.85 3.83
CA PRO A 207 26.21 -25.90 2.39
C PRO A 207 24.97 -25.88 1.53
N HIS A 208 23.79 -26.02 2.14
CA HIS A 208 22.47 -26.00 1.48
C HIS A 208 21.71 -24.68 1.66
N ALA A 209 22.27 -23.68 2.37
CA ALA A 209 21.59 -22.40 2.59
C ALA A 209 21.25 -21.65 1.30
N LEU A 210 22.08 -21.79 0.27
CA LEU A 210 21.94 -21.15 -1.05
C LEU A 210 21.47 -22.12 -2.14
N THR A 211 20.80 -23.23 -1.77
CA THR A 211 20.20 -24.15 -2.73
C THR A 211 19.07 -23.45 -3.49
N ASP A 212 19.06 -23.64 -4.83
CA ASP A 212 18.03 -23.10 -5.68
C ASP A 212 16.70 -23.80 -5.47
N GLY A 213 15.62 -23.04 -5.68
CA GLY A 213 14.24 -23.51 -5.54
C GLY A 213 13.45 -22.54 -4.67
N ARG A 214 12.15 -22.41 -4.99
CA ARG A 214 11.25 -21.48 -4.29
C ARG A 214 11.28 -21.70 -2.78
N GLU A 215 11.02 -22.90 -2.33
CA GLU A 215 10.89 -23.22 -0.92
C GLU A 215 12.21 -23.06 -0.15
N GLN A 216 13.35 -23.33 -0.81
CA GLN A 216 14.69 -23.13 -0.26
C GLN A 216 14.99 -21.65 -0.05
N GLN A 217 14.61 -20.83 -1.03
CA GLN A 217 14.81 -19.38 -0.97
C GLN A 217 13.81 -18.70 -0.03
N GLU A 218 12.57 -19.21 0.10
CA GLU A 218 11.62 -18.78 1.14
C GLU A 218 12.16 -19.08 2.54
N ALA A 219 12.76 -20.26 2.75
CA ALA A 219 13.40 -20.59 4.02
C ALA A 219 14.59 -19.65 4.33
N LEU A 220 15.42 -19.34 3.33
CA LEU A 220 16.50 -18.37 3.48
C LEU A 220 15.95 -16.97 3.84
N ALA A 221 14.95 -16.51 3.13
CA ALA A 221 14.33 -15.22 3.38
C ALA A 221 13.70 -15.14 4.79
N SER A 222 13.05 -16.23 5.23
CA SER A 222 12.49 -16.31 6.58
C SER A 222 13.59 -16.29 7.65
N MET A 223 14.68 -17.04 7.49
CA MET A 223 15.77 -17.02 8.46
C MET A 223 16.42 -15.64 8.58
N LEU A 224 16.58 -14.91 7.48
CA LEU A 224 17.18 -13.57 7.49
C LEU A 224 16.26 -12.54 8.15
N ILE A 225 14.95 -12.60 7.92
CA ILE A 225 14.03 -11.65 8.56
C ILE A 225 13.76 -12.00 10.04
N VAL A 226 13.88 -13.25 10.44
CA VAL A 226 13.81 -13.63 11.87
C VAL A 226 14.97 -13.02 12.66
N VAL A 227 16.15 -12.85 12.05
CA VAL A 227 17.29 -12.14 12.68
C VAL A 227 16.89 -10.73 13.11
N ASP A 228 16.13 -10.02 12.26
CA ASP A 228 15.58 -8.72 12.58
C ASP A 228 14.55 -8.81 13.71
N SER A 229 13.55 -9.67 13.56
CA SER A 229 12.45 -9.82 14.54
C SER A 229 12.95 -10.09 15.96
N ILE A 230 14.05 -10.87 16.11
CA ILE A 230 14.64 -11.20 17.41
C ILE A 230 15.70 -10.18 17.88
N ARG A 231 15.94 -9.10 17.12
CA ARG A 231 16.92 -8.05 17.42
C ARG A 231 18.36 -8.56 17.67
N GLN A 232 18.85 -9.53 16.87
CA GLN A 232 20.17 -10.17 17.08
C GLN A 232 21.09 -10.12 15.85
N LEU A 233 20.99 -9.08 15.01
CA LEU A 233 21.87 -8.92 13.86
C LEU A 233 23.35 -8.89 14.23
N ALA A 234 23.71 -8.29 15.37
CA ALA A 234 25.11 -8.25 15.83
C ALA A 234 25.73 -9.65 15.94
N ILE A 235 24.97 -10.66 16.41
CA ILE A 235 25.43 -12.05 16.49
C ILE A 235 25.52 -12.67 15.09
N ALA A 236 24.52 -12.45 14.24
CA ALA A 236 24.41 -13.09 12.94
C ALA A 236 25.23 -12.38 11.84
N ALA A 237 25.72 -11.16 12.05
CA ALA A 237 26.35 -10.32 11.04
C ALA A 237 27.42 -11.02 10.19
N PRO A 238 28.39 -11.79 10.72
CA PRO A 238 29.39 -12.43 9.88
C PRO A 238 28.79 -13.36 8.83
N ASP A 239 27.73 -14.09 9.18
CA ASP A 239 27.09 -15.07 8.31
C ASP A 239 26.09 -14.39 7.35
N VAL A 240 25.34 -13.38 7.83
CA VAL A 240 24.45 -12.55 7.01
C VAL A 240 25.23 -11.86 5.89
N PHE A 241 26.35 -11.25 6.20
CA PHE A 241 27.20 -10.64 5.17
C PHE A 241 27.85 -11.67 4.25
N ALA A 242 28.11 -12.91 4.71
CA ALA A 242 28.58 -13.99 3.81
C ALA A 242 27.50 -14.36 2.77
N ILE A 243 26.22 -14.34 3.15
CA ILE A 243 25.11 -14.49 2.20
C ILE A 243 25.07 -13.30 1.23
N LEU A 244 25.24 -12.06 1.71
CA LEU A 244 25.27 -10.85 0.88
C LEU A 244 26.38 -10.94 -0.19
N ASP A 245 27.59 -11.38 0.20
CA ASP A 245 28.73 -11.52 -0.73
C ASP A 245 28.49 -12.62 -1.79
N SER A 246 27.56 -13.55 -1.56
CA SER A 246 27.21 -14.61 -2.51
C SER A 246 26.21 -14.17 -3.60
N PHE A 247 25.72 -12.93 -3.55
CA PHE A 247 24.76 -12.44 -4.53
C PHE A 247 25.35 -12.43 -5.95
N SER A 248 24.61 -12.96 -6.90
CA SER A 248 25.09 -13.16 -8.27
C SER A 248 23.94 -13.09 -9.29
N ALA A 249 24.30 -12.77 -10.53
CA ALA A 249 23.35 -12.60 -11.63
C ALA A 249 22.55 -13.86 -11.96
N ASP A 250 23.14 -15.04 -11.81
CA ASP A 250 22.52 -16.33 -12.15
C ASP A 250 21.34 -16.72 -11.25
N LYS A 251 21.22 -16.08 -10.07
CA LYS A 251 20.13 -16.32 -9.11
C LYS A 251 19.15 -15.15 -9.02
N SER A 252 19.48 -14.04 -9.65
CA SER A 252 18.75 -12.76 -9.50
C SER A 252 17.37 -12.75 -10.15
N ASP A 253 17.07 -13.67 -11.06
CA ASP A 253 15.74 -13.79 -11.69
C ASP A 253 14.68 -14.28 -10.68
N SER A 254 15.09 -14.96 -9.61
CA SER A 254 14.17 -15.42 -8.58
C SER A 254 13.74 -14.27 -7.65
N TYR A 255 12.44 -14.00 -7.60
CA TYR A 255 11.83 -13.10 -6.63
C TYR A 255 12.19 -13.46 -5.18
N TYR A 256 12.11 -14.75 -4.81
CA TYR A 256 12.37 -15.20 -3.44
C TYR A 256 13.84 -15.04 -3.03
N TYR A 257 14.76 -15.16 -4.00
CA TYR A 257 16.16 -14.88 -3.73
C TYR A 257 16.41 -13.37 -3.55
N ARG A 258 15.85 -12.52 -4.42
CA ARG A 258 15.92 -11.05 -4.24
C ARG A 258 15.33 -10.64 -2.89
N LYS A 259 14.19 -11.22 -2.50
CA LYS A 259 13.57 -11.00 -1.19
C LYS A 259 14.48 -11.41 -0.04
N ALA A 260 15.17 -12.54 -0.14
CA ALA A 260 16.12 -12.99 0.87
C ALA A 260 17.28 -11.98 1.04
N ILE A 261 17.83 -11.49 -0.06
CA ILE A 261 18.91 -10.47 -0.02
C ILE A 261 18.36 -9.13 0.53
N ASN A 262 17.16 -8.72 0.13
CA ASN A 262 16.52 -7.51 0.66
C ASN A 262 16.32 -7.57 2.18
N ASN A 263 15.96 -8.74 2.73
CA ASN A 263 15.80 -8.92 4.17
C ASN A 263 17.08 -8.66 4.98
N ILE A 264 18.24 -8.69 4.35
CA ILE A 264 19.50 -8.28 4.97
C ILE A 264 19.50 -6.76 5.24
N PHE A 265 19.06 -5.98 4.26
CA PHE A 265 18.96 -4.53 4.39
C PHE A 265 17.84 -4.12 5.36
N VAL A 266 16.72 -4.83 5.35
CA VAL A 266 15.65 -4.65 6.34
C VAL A 266 16.20 -4.89 7.76
N ALA A 267 16.95 -5.98 7.97
CA ALA A 267 17.56 -6.25 9.28
C ALA A 267 18.59 -5.18 9.69
N MET A 268 19.34 -4.62 8.73
CA MET A 268 20.26 -3.51 9.02
C MET A 268 19.51 -2.24 9.43
N ALA A 269 18.45 -1.88 8.71
CA ALA A 269 17.58 -0.73 9.04
C ALA A 269 16.98 -0.91 10.44
N GLY A 270 16.38 -2.06 10.74
CA GLY A 270 15.80 -2.41 12.04
C GLY A 270 16.80 -2.36 13.22
N HIS A 271 18.09 -2.50 12.94
CA HIS A 271 19.14 -2.43 13.96
C HIS A 271 19.88 -1.09 14.00
N SER A 272 19.42 -0.10 13.23
CA SER A 272 20.08 1.20 13.12
C SER A 272 20.11 2.03 14.42
N GLN A 273 19.41 1.60 15.47
CA GLN A 273 19.44 2.18 16.82
C GLN A 273 20.18 1.28 17.82
N THR A 274 20.69 0.11 17.40
CA THR A 274 21.22 -0.90 18.31
C THR A 274 22.72 -0.75 18.48
N LYS A 275 23.16 -0.36 19.66
CA LYS A 275 24.60 -0.22 19.98
C LYS A 275 25.41 -1.46 19.61
N ALA A 276 24.91 -2.66 19.93
CA ALA A 276 25.61 -3.92 19.63
C ALA A 276 25.91 -4.11 18.14
N PHE A 277 25.03 -3.62 17.24
CA PHE A 277 25.28 -3.66 15.80
C PHE A 277 26.40 -2.70 15.40
N TYR A 278 26.39 -1.46 15.93
CA TYR A 278 27.47 -0.51 15.69
C TYR A 278 28.82 -1.00 16.26
N ASP A 279 28.84 -1.63 17.42
CA ASP A 279 30.07 -2.21 17.98
C ASP A 279 30.71 -3.24 17.02
N VAL A 280 29.91 -4.01 16.27
CA VAL A 280 30.42 -4.93 15.22
C VAL A 280 31.03 -4.14 14.06
N ILE A 281 30.34 -3.14 13.54
CA ILE A 281 30.82 -2.32 12.42
C ILE A 281 32.10 -1.53 12.80
N GLU A 282 32.13 -0.95 13.99
CA GLU A 282 33.25 -0.21 14.54
C GLU A 282 34.48 -1.09 14.80
N SER A 283 34.26 -2.37 15.19
CA SER A 283 35.34 -3.31 15.40
C SER A 283 35.97 -3.82 14.10
N ASP A 284 35.25 -3.79 12.98
CA ASP A 284 35.70 -4.27 11.68
C ASP A 284 35.12 -3.46 10.52
N SER A 285 35.87 -2.47 10.05
CA SER A 285 35.48 -1.63 8.92
C SER A 285 35.32 -2.38 7.59
N SER A 286 35.68 -3.66 7.53
CA SER A 286 35.45 -4.49 6.33
C SER A 286 33.98 -4.60 5.96
N TYR A 287 33.06 -4.50 6.90
CA TYR A 287 31.62 -4.51 6.65
C TYR A 287 31.20 -3.30 5.79
N ILE A 288 31.76 -2.11 6.01
CA ILE A 288 31.55 -0.92 5.19
C ILE A 288 32.00 -1.18 3.75
N HIS A 289 33.19 -1.78 3.60
CA HIS A 289 33.73 -2.09 2.26
C HIS A 289 32.96 -3.22 1.56
N ARG A 290 32.38 -4.18 2.31
CA ARG A 290 31.52 -5.23 1.73
C ARG A 290 30.24 -4.65 1.17
N LEU A 291 29.57 -3.71 1.85
CA LEU A 291 28.41 -2.99 1.32
C LEU A 291 28.75 -2.19 0.06
N SER A 292 29.82 -1.40 0.10
CA SER A 292 30.30 -0.69 -1.10
C SER A 292 30.69 -1.65 -2.22
N GLY A 293 31.32 -2.78 -1.87
CA GLY A 293 31.65 -3.86 -2.81
C GLY A 293 30.42 -4.52 -3.42
N PHE A 294 29.35 -4.75 -2.63
CA PHE A 294 28.08 -5.26 -3.13
C PHE A 294 27.53 -4.35 -4.25
N ILE A 295 27.50 -3.02 -4.02
CA ILE A 295 27.04 -2.06 -5.02
C ILE A 295 27.92 -2.10 -6.29
N THR A 296 29.23 -2.03 -6.13
CA THR A 296 30.14 -1.87 -7.27
C THR A 296 30.42 -3.14 -8.06
N ASN A 297 30.32 -4.31 -7.42
CA ASN A 297 30.53 -5.62 -8.07
C ASN A 297 29.26 -6.12 -8.79
N ASN A 298 28.08 -5.56 -8.45
CA ASN A 298 26.81 -5.95 -9.02
C ASN A 298 26.20 -4.89 -9.94
N GLU A 299 27.02 -4.05 -10.61
CA GLU A 299 26.52 -3.05 -11.59
C GLU A 299 25.69 -3.66 -12.74
N TRP A 300 25.76 -4.95 -12.97
CA TRP A 300 24.91 -5.69 -13.90
C TRP A 300 23.42 -5.61 -13.54
N ALA A 301 23.11 -5.39 -12.25
CA ALA A 301 21.75 -5.26 -11.74
C ALA A 301 21.08 -3.94 -12.14
N ILE A 302 21.85 -2.92 -12.55
CA ILE A 302 21.30 -1.61 -12.96
C ILE A 302 20.40 -1.80 -14.20
N GLY A 303 19.17 -1.33 -14.13
CA GLY A 303 18.15 -1.49 -15.16
C GLY A 303 17.42 -2.84 -15.12
N THR A 304 17.62 -3.65 -14.07
CA THR A 304 16.89 -4.89 -13.82
C THR A 304 16.07 -4.78 -12.52
N ASP A 305 15.22 -5.76 -12.23
CA ASP A 305 14.47 -5.86 -10.96
C ASP A 305 15.38 -5.91 -9.72
N SER A 306 16.65 -6.25 -9.89
CA SER A 306 17.63 -6.28 -8.80
C SER A 306 18.28 -4.93 -8.50
N GLU A 307 18.01 -3.88 -9.28
CA GLU A 307 18.60 -2.55 -9.04
C GLU A 307 18.20 -1.97 -7.67
N GLN A 308 16.99 -2.26 -7.22
CA GLN A 308 16.53 -1.84 -5.89
C GLN A 308 17.46 -2.31 -4.77
N LEU A 309 18.07 -3.49 -4.88
CA LEU A 309 19.02 -4.01 -3.90
C LEU A 309 20.28 -3.16 -3.81
N LEU A 310 20.72 -2.57 -4.92
CA LEU A 310 21.87 -1.64 -4.93
C LEU A 310 21.51 -0.32 -4.22
N GLY A 311 20.29 0.18 -4.43
CA GLY A 311 19.76 1.35 -3.74
C GLY A 311 19.65 1.12 -2.24
N ASN A 312 19.10 -0.03 -1.82
CA ASN A 312 18.95 -0.41 -0.41
C ASN A 312 20.34 -0.61 0.25
N ALA A 313 21.28 -1.23 -0.44
CA ALA A 313 22.66 -1.32 0.06
C ALA A 313 23.32 0.06 0.24
N ALA A 314 23.08 0.99 -0.68
CA ALA A 314 23.57 2.37 -0.59
C ALA A 314 22.92 3.13 0.58
N ARG A 315 21.61 2.93 0.80
CA ARG A 315 20.86 3.47 1.91
C ARG A 315 21.42 2.98 3.25
N GLU A 316 21.58 1.67 3.41
CA GLU A 316 22.09 1.09 4.66
C GLU A 316 23.57 1.44 4.90
N LEU A 317 24.39 1.51 3.87
CA LEU A 317 25.75 2.02 3.98
C LEU A 317 25.76 3.49 4.47
N ALA A 318 24.90 4.33 3.89
CA ALA A 318 24.79 5.73 4.29
C ALA A 318 24.22 5.88 5.72
N ARG A 319 23.29 5.01 6.13
CA ARG A 319 22.75 5.00 7.50
C ARG A 319 23.82 4.78 8.57
N LEU A 320 24.96 4.14 8.24
CA LEU A 320 26.09 3.96 9.15
C LEU A 320 26.74 5.28 9.58
N VAL A 321 26.41 6.43 8.98
CA VAL A 321 26.83 7.75 9.46
C VAL A 321 26.33 8.07 10.89
N LYS A 322 25.34 7.32 11.40
CA LYS A 322 24.84 7.41 12.77
C LYS A 322 25.86 6.92 13.80
N THR A 323 26.93 6.22 13.40
CA THR A 323 27.98 5.80 14.34
C THR A 323 28.54 6.99 15.13
N GLU A 324 28.81 6.79 16.41
CA GLU A 324 29.48 7.79 17.24
C GLU A 324 31.00 7.75 17.09
N ASP A 325 31.56 6.64 16.61
CA ASP A 325 33.01 6.50 16.38
C ASP A 325 33.47 7.35 15.20
N ALA A 326 34.34 8.34 15.48
CA ALA A 326 34.77 9.32 14.49
C ALA A 326 35.61 8.70 13.36
N GLU A 327 36.38 7.64 13.63
CA GLU A 327 37.18 6.96 12.61
C GLU A 327 36.31 6.15 11.67
N THR A 328 35.38 5.38 12.20
CA THR A 328 34.38 4.65 11.42
C THR A 328 33.52 5.58 10.59
N LYS A 329 33.00 6.67 11.19
CA LYS A 329 32.23 7.70 10.49
C LYS A 329 33.01 8.29 9.30
N LYS A 330 34.31 8.56 9.49
CA LYS A 330 35.14 9.05 8.41
C LYS A 330 35.25 8.02 7.27
N VAL A 331 35.43 6.74 7.57
CA VAL A 331 35.49 5.68 6.54
C VAL A 331 34.15 5.61 5.78
N VAL A 332 33.02 5.71 6.46
CA VAL A 332 31.68 5.76 5.84
C VAL A 332 31.60 6.96 4.90
N VAL A 333 31.87 8.19 5.37
CA VAL A 333 31.78 9.42 4.58
C VAL A 333 32.70 9.39 3.35
N ASP A 334 33.95 8.95 3.49
CA ASP A 334 34.88 8.82 2.37
C ASP A 334 34.39 7.78 1.34
N THR A 335 33.72 6.71 1.80
CA THR A 335 33.12 5.69 0.92
C THR A 335 31.91 6.25 0.18
N LEU A 336 31.02 7.01 0.86
CA LEU A 336 29.88 7.68 0.25
C LEU A 336 30.31 8.70 -0.80
N ASP A 337 31.32 9.52 -0.53
CA ASP A 337 31.88 10.47 -1.50
C ASP A 337 32.36 9.77 -2.78
N SER A 338 33.01 8.60 -2.62
CA SER A 338 33.46 7.79 -3.74
C SER A 338 32.29 7.21 -4.56
N LEU A 339 31.23 6.76 -3.90
CA LEU A 339 30.02 6.25 -4.57
C LEU A 339 29.24 7.37 -5.28
N LEU A 340 29.07 8.55 -4.66
CA LEU A 340 28.39 9.69 -5.27
C LEU A 340 29.11 10.18 -6.54
N LYS A 341 30.45 10.12 -6.55
CA LYS A 341 31.27 10.44 -7.77
C LYS A 341 31.08 9.38 -8.85
N ARG A 342 30.89 8.10 -8.48
CA ARG A 342 30.70 7.00 -9.44
C ARG A 342 29.26 6.94 -9.97
N TYR A 343 28.29 7.29 -9.14
CA TYR A 343 26.84 7.29 -9.43
C TYR A 343 26.24 8.67 -9.16
N PRO A 344 26.61 9.68 -9.97
CA PRO A 344 26.02 11.01 -9.83
C PRO A 344 24.54 10.99 -10.25
N LEU A 345 23.74 11.92 -9.72
CA LEU A 345 22.34 12.09 -10.12
C LEU A 345 22.21 12.24 -11.64
N GLY A 346 21.34 11.45 -12.24
CA GLY A 346 21.17 11.33 -13.69
C GLY A 346 22.27 10.53 -14.37
N GLY A 347 23.08 9.81 -13.63
CA GLY A 347 24.12 8.91 -14.11
C GLY A 347 23.57 7.50 -14.42
N LYS A 348 24.31 6.48 -13.96
CA LYS A 348 23.96 5.07 -14.21
C LYS A 348 22.75 4.60 -13.41
N SER A 349 22.62 5.06 -12.16
CA SER A 349 21.55 4.69 -11.25
C SER A 349 21.25 5.83 -10.28
N ASP A 350 20.05 6.37 -10.38
CA ASP A 350 19.57 7.38 -9.43
C ASP A 350 19.23 6.75 -8.07
N ARG A 351 18.85 5.45 -8.02
CA ARG A 351 18.53 4.74 -6.76
C ARG A 351 19.69 4.76 -5.77
N ILE A 352 20.92 4.55 -6.24
CA ILE A 352 22.12 4.60 -5.40
C ILE A 352 22.32 6.02 -4.85
N TRP A 353 22.20 7.04 -5.72
CA TRP A 353 22.35 8.43 -5.32
C TRP A 353 21.27 8.85 -4.31
N VAL A 354 20.00 8.49 -4.55
CA VAL A 354 18.87 8.82 -3.68
C VAL A 354 19.04 8.16 -2.32
N GLY A 355 19.36 6.85 -2.27
CA GLY A 355 19.57 6.15 -1.01
C GLY A 355 20.64 6.79 -0.13
N ILE A 356 21.73 7.28 -0.73
CA ILE A 356 22.76 8.04 -0.01
C ILE A 356 22.23 9.41 0.44
N ALA A 357 21.63 10.17 -0.48
CA ALA A 357 21.20 11.54 -0.22
C ALA A 357 20.16 11.61 0.90
N GLU A 358 19.18 10.70 0.90
CA GLU A 358 18.13 10.60 1.89
C GLU A 358 18.70 10.33 3.30
N MET A 359 19.58 9.35 3.43
CA MET A 359 20.16 9.01 4.74
C MET A 359 21.13 10.06 5.26
N VAL A 360 21.90 10.72 4.38
CA VAL A 360 22.77 11.83 4.80
C VAL A 360 21.93 13.04 5.20
N ASP A 361 20.87 13.36 4.49
CA ASP A 361 19.93 14.44 4.85
C ASP A 361 19.31 14.19 6.22
N ALA A 362 18.85 12.96 6.48
CA ALA A 362 18.21 12.59 7.71
C ALA A 362 19.15 12.53 8.94
N TYR A 363 20.36 12.00 8.77
CA TYR A 363 21.20 11.61 9.92
C TYR A 363 22.59 12.27 9.98
N ALA A 364 23.02 12.99 8.94
CA ALA A 364 24.33 13.57 8.87
C ALA A 364 24.35 14.89 8.07
N SER A 365 23.39 15.77 8.37
CA SER A 365 23.21 17.05 7.67
C SER A 365 24.48 17.93 7.65
N ASP A 366 25.36 17.78 8.63
CA ASP A 366 26.65 18.49 8.69
C ASP A 366 27.61 18.10 7.52
N TYR A 367 27.38 16.95 6.87
CA TYR A 367 28.18 16.47 5.76
C TYR A 367 27.59 16.78 4.37
N LEU A 368 26.39 17.38 4.30
CA LEU A 368 25.71 17.69 3.03
C LEU A 368 26.59 18.54 2.10
N GLU A 369 27.27 19.57 2.62
CA GLU A 369 28.14 20.42 1.81
C GLU A 369 29.38 19.66 1.31
N GLN A 370 30.02 18.89 2.20
CA GLN A 370 31.19 18.09 1.84
C GLN A 370 30.88 17.06 0.75
N LEU A 371 29.72 16.43 0.79
CA LEU A 371 29.26 15.42 -0.15
C LEU A 371 28.56 16.00 -1.40
N GLY A 372 28.41 17.33 -1.49
CA GLY A 372 27.75 17.99 -2.61
C GLY A 372 26.22 17.80 -2.62
N LEU A 373 25.60 17.56 -1.46
CA LEU A 373 24.17 17.24 -1.29
C LEU A 373 23.35 18.38 -0.69
N SER A 374 23.90 19.59 -0.48
CA SER A 374 23.25 20.71 0.23
C SER A 374 21.87 21.11 -0.29
N ASN A 375 21.54 20.83 -1.53
CA ASN A 375 20.23 21.12 -2.14
C ASN A 375 19.65 19.89 -2.83
N SER A 376 20.04 18.70 -2.38
CA SER A 376 19.71 17.43 -3.01
C SER A 376 18.21 17.24 -3.29
N LYS A 377 17.37 17.46 -2.29
CA LYS A 377 15.89 17.35 -2.40
C LYS A 377 15.30 18.30 -3.44
N SER A 378 15.74 19.57 -3.43
CA SER A 378 15.27 20.58 -4.40
C SER A 378 15.74 20.28 -5.83
N VAL A 379 17.01 19.90 -5.99
CA VAL A 379 17.60 19.55 -7.30
C VAL A 379 16.91 18.31 -7.87
N LEU A 380 16.69 17.28 -7.04
CA LEU A 380 15.97 16.08 -7.43
C LEU A 380 14.53 16.41 -7.84
N LYS A 381 13.79 17.17 -7.01
CA LYS A 381 12.41 17.57 -7.33
C LYS A 381 12.30 18.28 -8.65
N GLN A 382 13.17 19.27 -8.93
CA GLN A 382 13.18 20.00 -10.20
C GLN A 382 13.51 19.10 -11.40
N ARG A 383 14.35 18.08 -11.21
CA ARG A 383 14.69 17.13 -12.25
C ARG A 383 13.55 16.16 -12.55
N ILE A 384 12.87 15.68 -11.53
CA ILE A 384 11.86 14.63 -11.66
C ILE A 384 10.49 15.21 -11.96
N MET A 385 10.00 16.21 -11.22
CA MET A 385 8.69 16.82 -11.40
C MET A 385 8.75 17.93 -12.46
N THR A 386 8.70 17.53 -13.73
CA THR A 386 8.87 18.45 -14.88
C THR A 386 7.56 19.03 -15.42
N PHE A 387 6.43 18.46 -15.04
CA PHE A 387 5.10 18.88 -15.47
C PHE A 387 4.28 19.41 -14.28
N SER A 388 3.52 20.48 -14.51
CA SER A 388 2.59 21.05 -13.53
C SER A 388 1.33 21.56 -14.23
N TYR A 389 0.16 21.27 -13.64
CA TYR A 389 -1.13 21.71 -14.16
C TYR A 389 -2.06 22.04 -13.00
N ASP A 390 -2.63 23.26 -13.00
CA ASP A 390 -3.62 23.69 -12.01
C ASP A 390 -5.02 23.31 -12.50
N CYS A 391 -5.73 22.43 -11.79
CA CYS A 391 -7.12 22.10 -12.06
C CYS A 391 -8.04 23.30 -11.75
N ARG A 392 -9.27 23.28 -12.25
CA ARG A 392 -10.25 24.32 -11.92
C ARG A 392 -10.75 24.26 -10.48
N GLY A 393 -10.64 23.06 -9.84
CA GLY A 393 -10.95 22.83 -8.43
C GLY A 393 -9.73 23.05 -7.53
N PRO A 394 -9.69 22.44 -6.34
CA PRO A 394 -8.60 22.59 -5.38
C PRO A 394 -7.31 21.85 -5.77
N ALA A 395 -7.38 20.92 -6.72
CA ALA A 395 -6.26 20.05 -7.06
C ALA A 395 -5.24 20.74 -7.97
N ARG A 396 -3.95 20.51 -7.70
CA ARG A 396 -2.83 20.83 -8.58
C ARG A 396 -2.05 19.56 -8.88
N ILE A 397 -1.88 19.23 -10.16
CA ILE A 397 -1.09 18.07 -10.59
C ILE A 397 0.37 18.48 -10.74
N LEU A 398 1.27 17.71 -10.13
CA LEU A 398 2.70 17.75 -10.33
C LEU A 398 3.14 16.37 -10.82
N ALA A 399 3.72 16.26 -12.02
CA ALA A 399 4.02 14.96 -12.59
C ALA A 399 5.45 14.87 -13.14
N GLN A 400 5.98 13.65 -13.12
CA GLN A 400 7.26 13.34 -13.74
C GLN A 400 7.16 13.43 -15.27
N GLU A 401 6.09 12.86 -15.85
CA GLU A 401 5.79 12.88 -17.27
C GLU A 401 4.28 12.79 -17.47
N MET A 402 3.70 13.80 -18.09
CA MET A 402 2.26 13.84 -18.36
C MET A 402 1.99 14.79 -19.52
N THR A 403 0.97 14.52 -20.32
CA THR A 403 0.45 15.46 -21.33
C THR A 403 -0.62 16.36 -20.73
N GLU A 404 -0.85 17.53 -21.32
CA GLU A 404 -1.93 18.44 -20.90
C GLU A 404 -3.31 17.77 -21.01
N ALA A 405 -3.55 16.96 -22.04
CA ALA A 405 -4.81 16.22 -22.21
C ALA A 405 -5.06 15.24 -21.06
N GLN A 406 -4.03 14.48 -20.65
CA GLN A 406 -4.11 13.58 -19.50
C GLN A 406 -4.38 14.33 -18.19
N ALA A 407 -3.76 15.51 -18.01
CA ALA A 407 -4.01 16.34 -16.84
C ALA A 407 -5.44 16.88 -16.82
N ILE A 408 -5.97 17.33 -17.96
CA ILE A 408 -7.37 17.79 -18.08
C ILE A 408 -8.32 16.67 -17.70
N THR A 409 -8.16 15.48 -18.27
CA THR A 409 -8.97 14.31 -17.93
C THR A 409 -8.93 13.97 -16.42
N SER A 410 -7.72 13.96 -15.84
CA SER A 410 -7.58 13.71 -14.40
C SER A 410 -8.29 14.78 -13.56
N CYS A 411 -8.17 16.06 -13.93
CA CYS A 411 -8.87 17.14 -13.23
C CYS A 411 -10.40 17.03 -13.33
N GLU A 412 -10.91 16.63 -14.49
CA GLU A 412 -12.36 16.41 -14.68
C GLU A 412 -12.87 15.26 -13.83
N THR A 413 -12.11 14.16 -13.76
CA THR A 413 -12.42 13.03 -12.84
C THR A 413 -12.50 13.50 -11.40
N LEU A 414 -11.53 14.32 -10.94
CA LEU A 414 -11.53 14.85 -9.57
C LEU A 414 -12.72 15.77 -9.30
N ASN A 415 -13.04 16.67 -10.23
CA ASN A 415 -14.18 17.58 -10.07
C ASN A 415 -15.52 16.83 -9.97
N LEU A 416 -15.71 15.81 -10.80
CA LEU A 416 -16.91 14.95 -10.73
C LEU A 416 -16.99 14.17 -9.41
N LYS A 417 -15.85 13.69 -8.93
CA LYS A 417 -15.78 13.01 -7.64
C LYS A 417 -16.11 13.94 -6.48
N GLU A 418 -15.66 15.20 -6.53
CA GLU A 418 -15.99 16.22 -5.53
C GLU A 418 -17.49 16.50 -5.46
N ASP A 419 -18.14 16.68 -6.60
CA ASP A 419 -19.59 16.89 -6.66
C ASP A 419 -20.36 15.68 -6.11
N ASP A 420 -19.97 14.46 -6.51
CA ASP A 420 -20.55 13.20 -6.02
C ASP A 420 -20.36 13.05 -4.49
N PHE A 421 -19.18 13.38 -3.98
CA PHE A 421 -18.88 13.36 -2.54
C PHE A 421 -19.83 14.30 -1.77
N HIS A 422 -19.92 15.56 -2.17
CA HIS A 422 -20.75 16.54 -1.49
C HIS A 422 -22.24 16.17 -1.50
N GLN A 423 -22.71 15.52 -2.56
CA GLN A 423 -24.09 15.04 -2.64
C GLN A 423 -24.31 13.80 -1.76
N THR A 424 -23.35 12.88 -1.74
CA THR A 424 -23.46 11.63 -0.97
C THR A 424 -23.55 11.87 0.54
N VAL A 425 -22.73 12.80 1.08
CA VAL A 425 -22.66 13.04 2.53
C VAL A 425 -23.14 14.43 2.97
N ASN A 426 -23.76 15.17 2.07
CA ASN A 426 -24.44 16.45 2.31
C ASN A 426 -23.62 17.44 3.17
N THR A 427 -22.42 17.78 2.72
CA THR A 427 -21.53 18.72 3.43
C THR A 427 -21.95 20.18 3.30
N GLY A 428 -22.79 20.49 2.31
CA GLY A 428 -23.10 21.87 1.91
C GLY A 428 -21.87 22.68 1.45
N TYR A 429 -20.80 22.00 1.04
CA TYR A 429 -19.49 22.58 0.67
C TYR A 429 -18.87 23.42 1.80
N GLN A 430 -19.17 23.08 3.06
CA GLN A 430 -18.60 23.77 4.21
C GLN A 430 -17.51 22.91 4.83
N PRO A 431 -16.24 23.35 4.80
CA PRO A 431 -15.16 22.68 5.50
C PRO A 431 -15.42 22.58 7.01
N VAL A 432 -14.80 21.64 7.67
CA VAL A 432 -14.81 21.59 9.13
C VAL A 432 -14.11 22.83 9.69
N ALA A 433 -14.44 23.16 10.94
CA ALA A 433 -13.83 24.34 11.58
C ALA A 433 -12.31 24.14 11.68
N ASP A 434 -11.57 25.22 11.45
CA ASP A 434 -10.11 25.24 11.55
C ASP A 434 -9.35 24.44 10.47
N ASP A 435 -10.02 24.03 9.38
CA ASP A 435 -9.37 23.47 8.21
C ASP A 435 -8.89 24.57 7.26
N HIS A 436 -7.59 24.52 6.93
CA HIS A 436 -6.91 25.44 6.01
C HIS A 436 -6.31 24.74 4.80
N SER A 437 -6.84 23.57 4.45
CA SER A 437 -6.43 22.74 3.32
C SER A 437 -7.17 23.10 2.04
N ASP A 438 -7.08 24.38 1.62
CA ASP A 438 -7.83 24.92 0.46
C ASP A 438 -7.42 24.36 -0.89
N SER A 439 -6.29 23.64 -0.95
CA SER A 439 -5.77 23.01 -2.17
C SER A 439 -5.06 21.70 -1.83
N VAL A 440 -4.94 20.81 -2.80
CA VAL A 440 -4.24 19.53 -2.69
C VAL A 440 -3.28 19.34 -3.86
N ASP A 441 -2.05 18.87 -3.58
CA ASP A 441 -1.09 18.49 -4.61
C ASP A 441 -1.28 17.00 -4.99
N VAL A 442 -1.54 16.73 -6.26
CA VAL A 442 -1.59 15.39 -6.84
C VAL A 442 -0.22 15.12 -7.50
N ILE A 443 0.60 14.30 -6.82
CA ILE A 443 1.96 13.99 -7.25
C ILE A 443 1.96 12.68 -8.04
N VAL A 444 2.43 12.70 -9.29
CA VAL A 444 2.32 11.55 -10.20
C VAL A 444 3.67 11.16 -10.75
N PHE A 445 4.18 10.01 -10.32
CA PHE A 445 5.37 9.40 -10.91
C PHE A 445 5.01 8.65 -12.20
N LYS A 446 5.97 8.47 -13.10
CA LYS A 446 5.76 7.77 -14.35
C LYS A 446 5.53 6.28 -14.15
N THR A 447 6.28 5.66 -13.24
CA THR A 447 6.24 4.22 -12.99
C THR A 447 6.27 3.93 -11.49
N LYS A 448 5.87 2.72 -11.10
CA LYS A 448 6.05 2.19 -9.74
C LYS A 448 7.52 2.23 -9.32
N SER A 449 8.44 1.92 -10.24
CA SER A 449 9.88 1.97 -10.00
C SER A 449 10.37 3.38 -9.67
N ASP A 450 9.88 4.40 -10.40
CA ASP A 450 10.21 5.81 -10.09
C ASP A 450 9.58 6.25 -8.77
N TYR A 451 8.33 5.86 -8.50
CA TYR A 451 7.66 6.09 -7.23
C TYR A 451 8.48 5.54 -6.06
N SER A 452 8.86 4.27 -6.11
CA SER A 452 9.67 3.64 -5.05
C SER A 452 11.11 4.20 -4.95
N THR A 453 11.63 4.82 -6.02
CA THR A 453 12.97 5.41 -6.03
C THR A 453 13.00 6.79 -5.39
N TYR A 454 12.02 7.63 -5.72
CA TYR A 454 12.14 9.08 -5.46
C TYR A 454 11.16 9.59 -4.40
N SER A 455 10.01 8.94 -4.21
CA SER A 455 8.91 9.62 -3.53
C SER A 455 9.14 9.75 -2.02
N SER A 456 9.70 8.74 -1.37
CA SER A 456 10.05 8.81 0.06
C SER A 456 10.93 10.03 0.35
N PHE A 457 12.04 10.18 -0.37
CA PHE A 457 12.93 11.31 -0.18
C PHE A 457 12.33 12.66 -0.55
N LEU A 458 11.48 12.71 -1.60
CA LEU A 458 10.89 13.98 -2.07
C LEU A 458 9.68 14.42 -1.25
N PHE A 459 8.86 13.47 -0.80
CA PHE A 459 7.52 13.73 -0.29
C PHE A 459 7.24 13.11 1.07
N ASP A 460 8.22 12.42 1.68
CA ASP A 460 8.15 11.84 3.02
C ASP A 460 7.03 10.79 3.15
N ASN A 461 6.74 10.03 2.09
CA ASN A 461 5.73 8.96 2.06
C ASN A 461 6.36 7.57 2.03
N THR A 462 5.59 6.56 2.41
CA THR A 462 5.95 5.16 2.22
C THR A 462 5.72 4.74 0.77
N THR A 463 6.46 3.72 0.28
CA THR A 463 6.44 3.32 -1.13
C THR A 463 5.98 1.88 -1.38
N ASN A 464 5.54 1.18 -0.31
CA ASN A 464 5.05 -0.19 -0.35
C ASN A 464 3.53 -0.28 -0.64
N ASN A 465 2.96 0.74 -1.26
CA ASN A 465 1.53 0.89 -1.55
C ASN A 465 1.29 1.34 -2.99
N GLY A 466 0.02 1.46 -3.37
CA GLY A 466 -0.42 1.95 -4.68
C GLY A 466 -0.50 3.47 -4.80
N GLY A 467 -0.31 4.17 -3.70
CA GLY A 467 -0.40 5.61 -3.53
C GLY A 467 -0.64 5.94 -2.07
N GLN A 468 -0.45 7.18 -1.67
CA GLN A 468 -0.65 7.61 -0.29
C GLN A 468 -1.13 9.05 -0.23
N PHE A 469 -2.21 9.27 0.51
CA PHE A 469 -2.64 10.60 0.91
C PHE A 469 -1.91 11.02 2.19
N LEU A 470 -1.42 12.26 2.21
CA LEU A 470 -0.71 12.88 3.32
C LEU A 470 -1.43 14.19 3.67
N GLU A 471 -2.23 14.15 4.71
CA GLU A 471 -3.05 15.30 5.15
C GLU A 471 -2.21 16.43 5.73
N ARG A 472 -1.15 16.09 6.48
CA ARG A 472 -0.33 17.03 7.26
C ARG A 472 -1.15 17.63 8.40
N ASP A 473 -0.96 18.94 8.68
CA ASP A 473 -1.67 19.63 9.77
C ASP A 473 -2.72 20.59 9.19
N PRO A 474 -4.00 20.19 9.14
CA PRO A 474 -5.06 21.00 8.54
C PRO A 474 -5.30 22.32 9.29
N SER A 475 -4.94 22.42 10.58
CA SER A 475 -5.09 23.63 11.37
C SER A 475 -4.09 24.74 11.01
N LYS A 476 -3.06 24.41 10.24
CA LYS A 476 -2.04 25.39 9.83
C LYS A 476 -2.45 26.15 8.59
N GLN A 477 -2.39 27.47 8.67
CA GLN A 477 -2.60 28.37 7.52
C GLN A 477 -1.67 28.00 6.36
N GLY A 478 -2.27 27.78 5.17
CA GLY A 478 -1.54 27.42 3.98
C GLY A 478 -1.06 25.95 3.97
N ASN A 479 -1.69 25.08 4.75
CA ASN A 479 -1.52 23.64 4.61
C ASN A 479 -1.90 23.22 3.18
N VAL A 480 -1.08 22.40 2.55
CA VAL A 480 -1.34 21.78 1.25
C VAL A 480 -1.14 20.29 1.41
N PRO A 481 -2.22 19.54 1.67
CA PRO A 481 -2.19 18.09 1.62
C PRO A 481 -1.66 17.59 0.29
N ARG A 482 -1.18 16.36 0.26
CA ARG A 482 -0.72 15.77 -1.00
C ARG A 482 -1.18 14.32 -1.12
N PHE A 483 -1.49 13.96 -2.34
CA PHE A 483 -1.63 12.57 -2.75
C PHE A 483 -0.45 12.21 -3.64
N VAL A 484 0.25 11.13 -3.33
CA VAL A 484 1.44 10.70 -4.08
C VAL A 484 1.18 9.32 -4.67
N ALA A 485 1.25 9.21 -6.00
CA ALA A 485 1.03 7.97 -6.73
C ALA A 485 1.86 7.89 -8.01
N TYR A 486 1.56 6.88 -8.83
CA TYR A 486 2.19 6.68 -10.13
C TYR A 486 1.14 6.34 -11.19
N GLN A 487 1.56 6.43 -12.47
CA GLN A 487 0.69 6.08 -13.59
C GLN A 487 0.41 4.57 -13.56
N ASN A 488 -0.86 4.22 -13.77
CA ASN A 488 -1.25 2.82 -13.88
C ASN A 488 -0.68 2.23 -15.18
N GLY A 489 0.19 1.25 -15.06
CA GLY A 489 0.84 0.60 -16.20
C GLY A 489 0.11 -0.64 -16.74
N TRP A 490 -1.02 -1.01 -16.14
CA TRP A 490 -1.76 -2.22 -16.50
C TRP A 490 -2.89 -1.98 -17.50
N ASP A 491 -3.29 -0.71 -17.68
CA ASP A 491 -4.31 -0.33 -18.65
C ASP A 491 -3.64 0.19 -19.93
N ASP A 492 -4.24 -0.10 -21.08
CA ASP A 492 -3.82 0.50 -22.37
C ASP A 492 -4.09 2.03 -22.39
N ASP A 493 -5.02 2.49 -21.56
CA ASP A 493 -5.38 3.88 -21.38
C ASP A 493 -4.66 4.49 -20.18
N PHE A 494 -4.26 5.76 -20.27
CA PHE A 494 -3.66 6.49 -19.17
C PHE A 494 -4.63 6.61 -17.99
N SER A 495 -4.15 6.22 -16.81
CA SER A 495 -4.81 6.52 -15.53
C SER A 495 -3.77 6.73 -14.43
N ILE A 496 -4.16 7.39 -13.34
CA ILE A 496 -3.36 7.52 -12.13
C ILE A 496 -3.90 6.51 -11.13
N LEU A 497 -3.02 5.68 -10.58
CA LEU A 497 -3.43 4.63 -9.64
C LEU A 497 -4.08 5.26 -8.40
N ASN A 498 -5.22 4.73 -7.99
CA ASN A 498 -6.00 5.15 -6.82
C ASN A 498 -6.43 6.63 -6.79
N LEU A 499 -6.41 7.34 -7.94
CA LEU A 499 -6.68 8.79 -8.00
C LEU A 499 -7.94 9.20 -7.25
N GLU A 500 -9.06 8.52 -7.50
CA GLU A 500 -10.35 8.88 -6.91
C GLU A 500 -10.43 8.48 -5.43
N HIS A 501 -9.86 7.33 -5.05
CA HIS A 501 -9.80 6.83 -3.69
C HIS A 501 -9.06 7.83 -2.77
N GLU A 502 -7.86 8.23 -3.16
CA GLU A 502 -7.04 9.15 -2.38
C GLU A 502 -7.62 10.58 -2.35
N TYR A 503 -8.31 10.98 -3.43
CA TYR A 503 -9.01 12.27 -3.44
C TYR A 503 -10.19 12.29 -2.48
N VAL A 504 -10.86 11.15 -2.30
CA VAL A 504 -11.93 11.04 -1.29
C VAL A 504 -11.37 11.23 0.12
N HIS A 505 -10.15 10.74 0.42
CA HIS A 505 -9.52 11.03 1.72
C HIS A 505 -9.29 12.53 1.94
N TYR A 506 -8.84 13.26 0.90
CA TYR A 506 -8.73 14.72 0.99
C TYR A 506 -10.07 15.38 1.29
N LEU A 507 -11.12 14.99 0.57
CA LEU A 507 -12.46 15.55 0.77
C LEU A 507 -13.03 15.17 2.14
N ASP A 508 -12.85 13.93 2.56
CA ASP A 508 -13.37 13.42 3.84
C ASP A 508 -12.67 14.12 5.01
N GLY A 509 -11.34 14.24 4.99
CA GLY A 509 -10.57 15.00 5.97
C GLY A 509 -11.08 16.45 6.07
N ARG A 510 -11.14 17.15 4.93
CA ARG A 510 -11.54 18.56 4.88
C ARG A 510 -12.99 18.83 5.32
N PHE A 511 -13.94 17.97 4.94
CA PHE A 511 -15.38 18.26 5.07
C PHE A 511 -16.11 17.44 6.13
N ASN A 512 -15.52 16.32 6.60
CA ASN A 512 -16.18 15.42 7.52
C ASN A 512 -15.39 15.19 8.82
N GLN A 513 -14.08 15.45 8.86
CA GLN A 513 -13.25 15.07 9.99
C GLN A 513 -12.58 16.29 10.62
N TYR A 514 -12.95 16.62 11.85
CA TYR A 514 -12.31 17.69 12.60
C TYR A 514 -11.01 17.21 13.25
N GLY A 515 -9.94 17.95 13.09
CA GLY A 515 -8.59 17.60 13.56
C GLY A 515 -7.78 16.95 12.44
N ASP A 516 -6.61 16.41 12.78
CA ASP A 516 -5.77 15.68 11.85
C ASP A 516 -6.05 14.16 11.89
N PHE A 517 -5.45 13.42 10.97
CA PHE A 517 -5.55 11.96 10.91
C PHE A 517 -5.18 11.29 12.25
N HIS A 518 -4.19 11.82 12.96
CA HIS A 518 -3.75 11.28 14.24
C HIS A 518 -4.81 11.42 15.34
N ASP A 519 -5.50 12.56 15.36
CA ASP A 519 -6.60 12.81 16.29
C ASP A 519 -7.77 11.87 16.03
N THR A 520 -8.16 11.69 14.76
CA THR A 520 -9.27 10.83 14.36
C THR A 520 -8.98 9.37 14.66
N MET A 521 -7.76 8.90 14.40
CA MET A 521 -7.32 7.52 14.68
C MET A 521 -7.26 7.21 16.17
N ARG A 522 -6.79 8.18 16.97
CA ARG A 522 -6.66 8.00 18.42
C ARG A 522 -7.99 7.88 19.13
N GLU A 523 -9.01 8.62 18.68
CA GLU A 523 -10.26 8.82 19.41
C GLU A 523 -11.48 8.14 18.80
N GLY A 524 -11.44 7.73 17.50
CA GLY A 524 -12.65 7.55 16.73
C GLY A 524 -13.04 6.15 16.26
N ASN A 525 -12.23 5.10 16.31
CA ASN A 525 -12.55 3.86 15.57
C ASN A 525 -12.97 4.16 14.12
N ILE A 526 -12.18 4.95 13.41
CA ILE A 526 -12.61 5.61 12.17
C ILE A 526 -12.25 4.80 10.90
N VAL A 527 -11.35 3.81 11.00
CA VAL A 527 -10.74 3.11 9.83
C VAL A 527 -11.79 2.49 8.90
N TRP A 528 -12.84 1.89 9.46
CA TRP A 528 -13.93 1.30 8.66
C TRP A 528 -14.62 2.34 7.77
N TRP A 529 -14.74 3.58 8.27
CA TRP A 529 -15.31 4.70 7.52
C TRP A 529 -14.30 5.23 6.50
N LEU A 530 -13.09 5.57 6.92
CA LEU A 530 -12.05 6.13 6.04
C LEU A 530 -11.88 5.31 4.78
N GLU A 531 -11.50 4.05 4.93
CA GLU A 531 -11.20 3.18 3.80
C GLU A 531 -12.49 2.67 3.13
N GLY A 532 -13.47 2.29 3.93
CA GLY A 532 -14.75 1.81 3.39
C GLY A 532 -15.50 2.86 2.61
N PHE A 533 -15.42 4.14 2.99
CA PHE A 533 -16.06 5.24 2.27
C PHE A 533 -15.31 5.59 0.98
N ALA A 534 -13.98 5.60 0.99
CA ALA A 534 -13.19 5.79 -0.21
C ALA A 534 -13.47 4.68 -1.25
N GLU A 535 -13.54 3.41 -0.82
CA GLU A 535 -13.94 2.28 -1.65
C GLU A 535 -15.38 2.40 -2.15
N TYR A 536 -16.33 2.81 -1.30
CA TYR A 536 -17.71 3.02 -1.72
C TYR A 536 -17.84 4.16 -2.75
N MET A 537 -17.13 5.25 -2.55
CA MET A 537 -17.11 6.35 -3.50
C MET A 537 -16.51 5.95 -4.85
N TYR A 538 -15.54 5.04 -4.87
CA TYR A 538 -14.93 4.54 -6.09
C TYR A 538 -15.81 3.49 -6.80
N TYR A 539 -16.25 2.45 -6.08
CA TYR A 539 -16.96 1.30 -6.66
C TYR A 539 -18.49 1.44 -6.70
N LYS A 540 -19.06 2.32 -5.89
CA LYS A 540 -20.52 2.42 -5.67
C LYS A 540 -21.11 1.04 -5.36
N GLU A 541 -22.00 0.53 -6.19
CA GLU A 541 -22.64 -0.78 -5.98
C GLU A 541 -21.81 -1.96 -6.53
N GLY A 542 -20.69 -1.70 -7.21
CA GLY A 542 -20.01 -2.65 -8.11
C GLY A 542 -18.75 -3.30 -7.55
N TYR A 543 -18.49 -3.31 -6.25
CA TYR A 543 -17.28 -3.95 -5.72
C TYR A 543 -17.46 -5.47 -5.55
N ASN A 544 -17.34 -6.21 -6.67
CA ASN A 544 -17.60 -7.65 -6.71
C ASN A 544 -16.76 -8.43 -5.68
N ALA A 545 -15.48 -8.13 -5.52
CA ALA A 545 -14.62 -8.80 -4.55
C ALA A 545 -15.11 -8.65 -3.10
N ALA A 546 -15.69 -7.50 -2.74
CA ALA A 546 -16.30 -7.29 -1.44
C ALA A 546 -17.64 -8.04 -1.33
N LEU A 547 -18.45 -8.05 -2.41
CA LEU A 547 -19.73 -8.75 -2.44
C LEU A 547 -19.55 -10.26 -2.30
N VAL A 548 -18.58 -10.86 -2.98
CA VAL A 548 -18.25 -12.29 -2.82
C VAL A 548 -17.87 -12.60 -1.38
N LEU A 549 -17.02 -11.78 -0.78
CA LEU A 549 -16.64 -11.93 0.63
C LEU A 549 -17.82 -11.77 1.57
N GLY A 550 -18.76 -10.89 1.25
CA GLY A 550 -20.01 -10.66 2.01
C GLY A 550 -20.91 -11.89 2.14
N LYS A 551 -20.86 -12.82 1.16
CA LYS A 551 -21.62 -14.08 1.24
C LYS A 551 -21.24 -14.93 2.45
N GLU A 552 -19.99 -14.87 2.89
CA GLU A 552 -19.49 -15.66 4.00
C GLU A 552 -19.98 -15.17 5.37
N LYS A 553 -20.44 -13.92 5.47
CA LYS A 553 -20.95 -13.28 6.72
C LYS A 553 -20.04 -13.49 7.94
N THR A 554 -18.72 -13.46 7.70
CA THR A 554 -17.70 -13.74 8.72
C THR A 554 -17.59 -12.66 9.79
N HIS A 555 -18.13 -11.46 9.53
CA HIS A 555 -18.12 -10.33 10.46
C HIS A 555 -19.54 -9.78 10.68
N THR A 556 -19.81 -9.37 11.90
CA THR A 556 -20.98 -8.55 12.22
C THR A 556 -20.69 -7.08 11.94
N LEU A 557 -21.72 -6.24 11.84
CA LEU A 557 -21.53 -4.80 11.66
C LEU A 557 -20.75 -4.20 12.85
N ALA A 558 -20.97 -4.69 14.07
CA ALA A 558 -20.21 -4.27 15.24
C ALA A 558 -18.71 -4.62 15.13
N ASP A 559 -18.38 -5.79 14.57
CA ASP A 559 -16.98 -6.14 14.31
C ASP A 559 -16.35 -5.16 13.32
N VAL A 560 -17.05 -4.85 12.23
CA VAL A 560 -16.53 -3.92 11.21
C VAL A 560 -16.34 -2.51 11.78
N PHE A 561 -17.25 -2.01 12.60
CA PHE A 561 -17.10 -0.70 13.25
C PHE A 561 -15.90 -0.59 14.19
N SER A 562 -15.34 -1.72 14.62
CA SER A 562 -14.12 -1.75 15.46
C SER A 562 -12.83 -2.03 14.66
N THR A 563 -12.90 -1.95 13.33
CA THR A 563 -11.76 -2.21 12.45
C THR A 563 -10.62 -1.21 12.67
N ASN A 564 -9.41 -1.73 12.66
CA ASN A 564 -8.17 -0.97 12.61
C ASN A 564 -7.26 -1.52 11.49
N TYR A 565 -6.20 -0.78 11.12
CA TYR A 565 -5.34 -1.18 9.98
C TYR A 565 -4.65 -2.53 10.15
N SER A 566 -4.44 -3.01 11.38
CA SER A 566 -3.84 -4.33 11.61
C SER A 566 -4.76 -5.52 11.33
N ASP A 567 -6.07 -5.29 11.09
CA ASP A 567 -7.06 -6.34 10.88
C ASP A 567 -7.05 -6.94 9.45
N GLY A 568 -6.17 -6.43 8.60
CA GLY A 568 -5.90 -6.94 7.26
C GLY A 568 -6.83 -6.38 6.18
N LEU A 569 -6.38 -6.49 4.93
CA LEU A 569 -7.00 -5.90 3.73
C LEU A 569 -8.51 -6.16 3.61
N ASN A 570 -8.91 -7.40 3.80
CA ASN A 570 -10.32 -7.77 3.62
C ASN A 570 -11.21 -7.03 4.60
N ARG A 571 -10.79 -6.92 5.88
CA ARG A 571 -11.60 -6.26 6.89
C ARG A 571 -11.58 -4.74 6.72
N VAL A 572 -10.42 -4.16 6.44
CA VAL A 572 -10.26 -2.72 6.27
C VAL A 572 -11.04 -2.22 5.06
N TYR A 573 -10.75 -2.73 3.87
CA TYR A 573 -11.31 -2.21 2.62
C TYR A 573 -12.65 -2.86 2.25
N ARG A 574 -12.71 -4.18 2.17
CA ARG A 574 -13.90 -4.87 1.63
C ARG A 574 -15.06 -4.90 2.62
N TRP A 575 -14.81 -5.27 3.88
CA TRP A 575 -15.85 -5.21 4.91
C TRP A 575 -16.17 -3.77 5.31
N GLY A 576 -15.18 -2.85 5.31
CA GLY A 576 -15.41 -1.41 5.44
C GLY A 576 -16.38 -0.91 4.38
N TYR A 577 -16.13 -1.21 3.09
CA TYR A 577 -17.04 -0.88 1.99
C TYR A 577 -18.47 -1.42 2.20
N LEU A 578 -18.61 -2.71 2.58
CA LEU A 578 -19.91 -3.31 2.81
C LEU A 578 -20.67 -2.61 3.94
N ALA A 579 -19.98 -2.26 5.04
CA ALA A 579 -20.60 -1.55 6.16
C ALA A 579 -21.00 -0.11 5.75
N VAL A 580 -20.15 0.63 5.07
CA VAL A 580 -20.44 1.99 4.59
C VAL A 580 -21.61 1.96 3.62
N ARG A 581 -21.59 1.07 2.63
CA ARG A 581 -22.67 0.93 1.66
C ARG A 581 -23.99 0.61 2.34
N PHE A 582 -24.03 -0.35 3.27
CA PHE A 582 -25.21 -0.69 4.06
C PHE A 582 -25.74 0.52 4.83
N MET A 583 -24.88 1.23 5.53
CA MET A 583 -25.26 2.40 6.32
C MET A 583 -25.82 3.53 5.45
N ILE A 584 -25.21 3.81 4.31
CA ILE A 584 -25.69 4.83 3.38
C ILE A 584 -27.03 4.43 2.76
N GLU A 585 -27.19 3.18 2.32
CA GLU A 585 -28.41 2.71 1.65
C GLU A 585 -29.60 2.54 2.61
N LYS A 586 -29.38 2.09 3.83
CA LYS A 586 -30.46 1.71 4.76
C LYS A 586 -30.62 2.68 5.94
N HIS A 587 -29.55 3.35 6.36
CA HIS A 587 -29.50 4.16 7.59
C HIS A 587 -28.84 5.52 7.39
N SER A 588 -29.20 6.24 6.31
CA SER A 588 -28.61 7.55 5.96
C SER A 588 -28.78 8.63 7.05
N GLU A 589 -29.84 8.54 7.87
CA GLU A 589 -30.03 9.44 9.01
C GLU A 589 -28.98 9.23 10.10
N ASP A 590 -28.64 7.96 10.41
CA ASP A 590 -27.57 7.63 11.37
C ASP A 590 -26.20 8.03 10.83
N VAL A 591 -25.96 7.89 9.51
CA VAL A 591 -24.74 8.42 8.86
C VAL A 591 -24.65 9.93 9.05
N THR A 592 -25.76 10.65 8.87
CA THR A 592 -25.81 12.10 9.09
C THR A 592 -25.48 12.47 10.53
N GLU A 593 -25.99 11.69 11.53
CA GLU A 593 -25.69 11.90 12.94
C GLU A 593 -24.21 11.62 13.23
N LEU A 594 -23.65 10.49 12.73
CA LEU A 594 -22.24 10.12 12.85
C LEU A 594 -21.34 11.26 12.31
N LEU A 595 -21.57 11.69 11.07
CA LEU A 595 -20.77 12.76 10.46
C LEU A 595 -20.95 14.10 11.19
N GLY A 596 -22.08 14.35 11.82
CA GLY A 596 -22.29 15.51 12.68
C GLY A 596 -21.33 15.53 13.88
N TYR A 597 -21.06 14.38 14.48
CA TYR A 597 -20.09 14.24 15.55
C TYR A 597 -18.65 14.38 15.04
N SER A 598 -18.32 13.73 13.95
CA SER A 598 -16.97 13.81 13.36
C SER A 598 -16.61 15.24 12.94
N ARG A 599 -17.52 15.94 12.24
CA ARG A 599 -17.33 17.34 11.80
C ARG A 599 -17.08 18.33 12.92
N THR A 600 -17.44 17.97 14.14
CA THR A 600 -17.29 18.82 15.32
C THR A 600 -16.30 18.26 16.35
N GLY A 601 -15.53 17.22 16.01
CA GLY A 601 -14.52 16.61 16.87
C GLY A 601 -15.09 15.85 18.07
N GLN A 602 -16.37 15.47 18.03
CA GLN A 602 -17.04 14.75 19.10
C GLN A 602 -16.86 13.23 18.96
N TYR A 603 -15.61 12.76 18.81
CA TYR A 603 -15.30 11.35 18.53
C TYR A 603 -15.77 10.39 19.64
N LYS A 604 -15.87 10.84 20.88
CA LYS A 604 -16.47 10.02 21.96
C LYS A 604 -17.94 9.74 21.73
N GLU A 605 -18.70 10.69 21.18
CA GLU A 605 -20.12 10.47 20.86
C GLU A 605 -20.24 9.63 19.58
N TRP A 606 -19.35 9.82 18.62
CA TRP A 606 -19.20 8.94 17.45
C TRP A 606 -19.04 7.47 17.87
N VAL A 607 -18.06 7.16 18.75
CA VAL A 607 -17.82 5.78 19.23
C VAL A 607 -19.04 5.22 19.97
N LYS A 608 -19.67 5.99 20.86
CA LYS A 608 -20.90 5.57 21.56
C LYS A 608 -22.04 5.26 20.60
N LEU A 609 -22.16 6.03 19.52
CA LEU A 609 -23.16 5.78 18.49
C LEU A 609 -22.87 4.48 17.75
N LEU A 610 -21.62 4.22 17.37
CA LEU A 610 -21.21 2.96 16.75
C LEU A 610 -21.48 1.76 17.66
N GLU A 611 -21.16 1.85 18.96
CA GLU A 611 -21.43 0.80 19.96
C GLU A 611 -22.92 0.50 20.09
N ARG A 612 -23.79 1.49 19.86
CA ARG A 612 -25.25 1.32 19.85
C ARG A 612 -25.75 0.71 18.55
N LEU A 613 -25.31 1.23 17.41
CA LEU A 613 -25.81 0.87 16.08
C LEU A 613 -25.33 -0.52 15.64
N GLY A 614 -24.05 -0.86 15.89
CA GLY A 614 -23.48 -2.13 15.47
C GLY A 614 -24.32 -3.33 15.90
N PRO A 615 -24.52 -3.56 17.23
CA PRO A 615 -25.35 -4.67 17.69
C PRO A 615 -26.83 -4.57 17.25
N ALA A 616 -27.38 -3.35 17.14
CA ALA A 616 -28.77 -3.14 16.75
C ALA A 616 -29.05 -3.58 15.31
N TYR A 617 -28.11 -3.36 14.41
CA TYR A 617 -28.27 -3.61 12.97
C TYR A 617 -27.61 -4.91 12.48
N ASN A 618 -26.93 -5.69 13.32
CA ASN A 618 -26.25 -6.93 12.90
C ASN A 618 -27.14 -7.88 12.08
N THR A 619 -28.37 -8.12 12.53
CA THR A 619 -29.30 -9.02 11.84
C THR A 619 -29.75 -8.45 10.51
N GLU A 620 -30.01 -7.15 10.44
CA GLU A 620 -30.41 -6.46 9.22
C GLU A 620 -29.27 -6.42 8.22
N PHE A 621 -28.05 -6.14 8.67
CA PHE A 621 -26.84 -6.17 7.85
C PHE A 621 -26.64 -7.53 7.19
N HIS A 622 -26.74 -8.63 7.94
CA HIS A 622 -26.65 -9.98 7.37
C HIS A 622 -27.77 -10.30 6.38
N SER A 623 -28.98 -9.78 6.61
CA SER A 623 -30.11 -9.95 5.68
C SER A 623 -29.89 -9.13 4.40
N TRP A 624 -29.37 -7.92 4.52
CA TRP A 624 -29.00 -7.08 3.39
C TRP A 624 -27.87 -7.70 2.58
N LEU A 625 -26.88 -8.33 3.22
CA LEU A 625 -25.84 -9.08 2.51
C LEU A 625 -26.43 -10.20 1.64
N ASP A 626 -27.45 -10.97 2.14
CA ASP A 626 -28.17 -11.96 1.31
C ASP A 626 -28.83 -11.34 0.08
N GLU A 627 -29.35 -10.11 0.20
CA GLU A 627 -30.01 -9.41 -0.88
C GLU A 627 -29.01 -8.98 -1.95
N VAL A 628 -27.92 -8.27 -1.55
CA VAL A 628 -26.97 -7.64 -2.50
C VAL A 628 -25.99 -8.64 -3.11
N THR A 629 -25.81 -9.80 -2.50
CA THR A 629 -24.88 -10.84 -3.00
C THR A 629 -25.58 -11.97 -3.74
N LYS A 630 -26.89 -11.92 -3.88
CA LYS A 630 -27.72 -13.02 -4.41
C LYS A 630 -27.31 -13.51 -5.80
N ASP A 631 -26.97 -12.56 -6.66
CA ASP A 631 -26.68 -12.83 -8.08
C ASP A 631 -25.17 -12.71 -8.40
N ILE A 632 -24.31 -12.64 -7.38
CA ILE A 632 -22.85 -12.54 -7.56
C ILE A 632 -22.26 -13.93 -7.72
N ASP A 633 -21.46 -14.14 -8.78
CA ASP A 633 -20.70 -15.37 -9.03
C ASP A 633 -19.35 -15.33 -8.27
N ASP A 634 -18.95 -16.47 -7.68
CA ASP A 634 -17.69 -16.59 -6.94
C ASP A 634 -16.45 -16.46 -7.86
N SER A 635 -16.63 -16.66 -9.17
CA SER A 635 -15.60 -16.44 -10.19
C SER A 635 -15.34 -14.95 -10.50
N ASP A 636 -16.21 -14.05 -10.04
CA ASP A 636 -16.07 -12.58 -10.25
C ASP A 636 -14.97 -11.92 -9.39
N ILE A 637 -14.26 -12.69 -8.56
CA ILE A 637 -13.23 -12.14 -7.63
C ILE A 637 -12.01 -11.58 -8.37
N SER A 638 -11.70 -12.08 -9.56
CA SER A 638 -10.41 -11.84 -10.25
C SER A 638 -10.47 -10.85 -11.40
N GLN A 639 -11.63 -10.25 -11.67
CA GLN A 639 -11.76 -9.28 -12.76
C GLN A 639 -12.15 -7.91 -12.18
N PRO A 640 -11.40 -6.84 -12.47
CA PRO A 640 -12.03 -5.52 -12.51
C PRO A 640 -13.22 -5.66 -13.45
N LYS A 641 -14.38 -5.07 -13.09
CA LYS A 641 -15.52 -5.03 -14.02
C LYS A 641 -14.96 -4.71 -15.40
N PRO A 642 -15.17 -5.53 -16.44
CA PRO A 642 -14.77 -5.13 -17.77
C PRO A 642 -15.44 -3.77 -17.98
N LYS A 643 -14.67 -2.72 -18.32
CA LYS A 643 -15.23 -1.46 -18.82
C LYS A 643 -16.28 -1.90 -19.83
N GLU A 644 -17.53 -1.46 -19.68
CA GLU A 644 -18.59 -1.93 -20.59
C GLU A 644 -18.08 -1.72 -22.01
N LYS A 645 -17.92 -2.81 -22.74
CA LYS A 645 -17.46 -2.69 -24.14
C LYS A 645 -18.49 -1.88 -24.89
N PRO A 646 -18.08 -0.92 -25.72
CA PRO A 646 -19.02 -0.15 -26.52
C PRO A 646 -19.96 -1.06 -27.29
N LYS A 647 -21.25 -0.81 -27.19
CA LYS A 647 -22.30 -1.58 -27.87
C LYS A 647 -22.39 -1.13 -29.34
N LYS A 648 -22.28 -2.07 -30.28
CA LYS A 648 -22.46 -1.73 -31.69
C LYS A 648 -23.91 -1.36 -31.96
N ILE A 649 -24.11 -0.23 -32.64
CA ILE A 649 -25.40 0.15 -33.22
C ILE A 649 -25.26 0.30 -34.73
N GLU A 650 -26.34 0.09 -35.44
CA GLU A 650 -26.34 0.21 -36.90
C GLU A 650 -26.66 1.65 -37.32
N LEU A 651 -26.02 2.09 -38.41
CA LEU A 651 -26.30 3.42 -38.98
C LEU A 651 -27.78 3.53 -39.40
N ASN A 652 -28.32 4.73 -39.26
CA ASN A 652 -29.73 5.05 -39.61
C ASN A 652 -30.75 4.28 -38.76
N THR A 653 -30.37 3.97 -37.50
CA THR A 653 -31.26 3.36 -36.51
C THR A 653 -31.33 4.21 -35.24
N SER A 654 -32.35 3.96 -34.43
CA SER A 654 -32.49 4.52 -33.09
C SER A 654 -32.62 3.40 -32.06
N ILE A 655 -32.10 3.62 -30.83
CA ILE A 655 -32.25 2.73 -29.70
C ILE A 655 -32.60 3.51 -28.44
N GLN A 656 -33.35 2.87 -27.53
CA GLN A 656 -33.62 3.44 -26.21
C GLN A 656 -32.42 3.18 -25.29
N VAL A 657 -32.02 4.22 -24.57
CA VAL A 657 -30.93 4.19 -23.58
C VAL A 657 -31.43 4.87 -22.33
N SER A 658 -31.39 4.16 -21.21
CA SER A 658 -31.71 4.73 -19.90
C SER A 658 -30.52 4.54 -18.96
N GLY A 659 -30.32 5.48 -18.07
CA GLY A 659 -29.24 5.46 -17.11
C GLY A 659 -29.58 6.23 -15.85
N LYS A 660 -28.87 5.94 -14.79
CA LYS A 660 -28.93 6.67 -13.53
C LYS A 660 -28.02 7.89 -13.61
N LYS A 661 -28.15 8.77 -12.65
CA LYS A 661 -27.18 9.84 -12.44
C LYS A 661 -25.77 9.26 -12.31
N PHE A 662 -24.82 9.87 -13.03
CA PHE A 662 -23.40 9.44 -13.13
C PHE A 662 -23.16 8.09 -13.82
N SER A 663 -24.16 7.53 -14.51
CA SER A 663 -23.93 6.38 -15.38
C SER A 663 -23.37 6.83 -16.73
N GLU A 664 -22.51 6.01 -17.32
CA GLU A 664 -22.02 6.16 -18.68
C GLU A 664 -22.36 4.92 -19.50
N THR A 665 -22.85 5.11 -20.71
CA THR A 665 -23.11 3.99 -21.63
C THR A 665 -22.42 4.26 -22.97
N LEU A 666 -21.63 3.27 -23.43
CA LEU A 666 -20.76 3.40 -24.59
C LEU A 666 -21.34 2.69 -25.81
N PHE A 667 -21.23 3.34 -26.97
CA PHE A 667 -21.71 2.84 -28.26
C PHE A 667 -20.67 3.06 -29.35
N PHE A 668 -20.79 2.32 -30.47
CA PHE A 668 -20.05 2.62 -31.69
C PHE A 668 -20.83 2.26 -32.94
N VAL A 669 -20.47 2.91 -34.05
CA VAL A 669 -20.93 2.59 -35.41
C VAL A 669 -19.74 2.40 -36.35
N ASP A 670 -19.91 1.53 -37.37
CA ASP A 670 -18.98 1.38 -38.47
C ASP A 670 -19.44 2.21 -39.66
N VAL A 671 -18.67 3.22 -40.05
CA VAL A 671 -18.85 3.97 -41.29
C VAL A 671 -17.99 3.35 -42.37
N SER A 672 -18.57 2.42 -43.14
CA SER A 672 -17.90 1.61 -44.18
C SER A 672 -18.03 2.18 -45.60
N GLU A 673 -18.88 3.20 -45.79
CA GLU A 673 -19.14 3.86 -47.06
C GLU A 673 -18.95 5.39 -46.92
N SER A 674 -18.79 6.05 -48.03
CA SER A 674 -18.64 7.51 -48.05
C SER A 674 -20.00 8.20 -47.88
N TYR A 675 -20.16 8.89 -46.80
CA TYR A 675 -21.33 9.76 -46.48
C TYR A 675 -20.94 11.22 -46.51
N ASN A 676 -21.92 12.10 -46.72
CA ASN A 676 -21.73 13.56 -46.69
C ASN A 676 -22.01 14.14 -45.32
N GLN A 677 -22.62 13.40 -44.43
CA GLN A 677 -22.96 13.82 -43.06
C GLN A 677 -23.09 12.63 -42.15
N LEU A 678 -22.56 12.75 -40.95
CA LEU A 678 -22.84 11.87 -39.82
C LEU A 678 -23.33 12.74 -38.65
N GLU A 679 -24.50 12.41 -38.16
CA GLU A 679 -25.16 13.12 -37.07
C GLU A 679 -25.56 12.11 -36.01
N VAL A 680 -25.20 12.38 -34.76
CA VAL A 680 -25.61 11.60 -33.59
C VAL A 680 -26.44 12.51 -32.70
N SER A 681 -27.58 12.02 -32.21
CA SER A 681 -28.47 12.80 -31.34
C SER A 681 -29.08 11.93 -30.26
N ILE A 682 -29.32 12.54 -29.10
CA ILE A 682 -30.14 11.99 -28.04
C ILE A 682 -31.36 12.89 -27.85
N SER A 683 -32.50 12.28 -27.49
CA SER A 683 -33.73 13.04 -27.17
C SER A 683 -34.55 12.25 -26.15
N GLY A 684 -35.01 12.90 -25.09
CA GLY A 684 -35.78 12.23 -24.05
C GLY A 684 -35.95 13.06 -22.78
N THR A 685 -36.00 12.35 -21.65
CA THR A 685 -36.20 12.94 -20.32
C THR A 685 -34.93 12.84 -19.48
N GLY A 686 -34.85 13.67 -18.44
CA GLY A 686 -33.69 13.76 -17.55
C GLY A 686 -32.63 14.73 -18.07
N ASP A 687 -31.39 14.57 -17.65
CA ASP A 687 -30.24 15.35 -18.06
C ASP A 687 -29.07 14.40 -18.43
N ALA A 688 -28.88 14.20 -19.73
CA ALA A 688 -27.87 13.33 -20.29
C ALA A 688 -27.05 14.05 -21.35
N ASP A 689 -25.75 13.97 -21.24
CA ASP A 689 -24.77 14.57 -22.13
C ASP A 689 -24.30 13.58 -23.20
N LEU A 690 -24.00 14.08 -24.40
CA LEU A 690 -23.55 13.30 -25.54
C LEU A 690 -22.13 13.67 -25.94
N TYR A 691 -21.29 12.66 -26.13
CA TYR A 691 -19.89 12.78 -26.53
C TYR A 691 -19.58 11.86 -27.73
N ALA A 692 -18.65 12.27 -28.60
CA ALA A 692 -18.28 11.52 -29.80
C ALA A 692 -16.77 11.57 -30.07
N CYS A 693 -16.21 10.46 -30.60
CA CYS A 693 -14.80 10.30 -31.00
C CYS A 693 -14.67 9.50 -32.30
N TYR A 694 -13.55 9.68 -33.00
CA TYR A 694 -13.18 8.90 -34.15
C TYR A 694 -12.06 7.92 -33.80
N ASP A 695 -12.25 6.63 -34.15
CA ASP A 695 -11.26 5.53 -34.07
C ASP A 695 -10.64 5.30 -32.69
N LYS A 696 -11.32 5.77 -31.65
CA LYS A 696 -11.01 5.51 -30.22
C LYS A 696 -12.29 5.50 -29.40
N VAL A 697 -12.30 4.71 -28.31
CA VAL A 697 -13.41 4.69 -27.38
C VAL A 697 -13.61 6.10 -26.81
N CYS A 698 -14.85 6.56 -26.76
CA CYS A 698 -15.22 7.89 -26.30
C CYS A 698 -15.74 7.81 -24.87
N HIS A 699 -15.32 8.74 -24.04
CA HIS A 699 -15.81 8.91 -22.67
C HIS A 699 -16.24 10.35 -22.44
N TYR A 700 -17.10 10.58 -21.45
CA TYR A 700 -17.54 11.94 -21.07
C TYR A 700 -16.36 12.84 -20.64
N PHE A 701 -15.22 12.27 -20.33
CA PHE A 701 -13.99 12.97 -19.95
C PHE A 701 -12.90 12.93 -21.05
N GLU A 702 -13.08 12.11 -22.11
CA GLU A 702 -12.18 12.06 -23.26
C GLU A 702 -13.00 11.99 -24.56
N TYR A 703 -13.13 13.12 -25.24
CA TYR A 703 -13.95 13.25 -26.43
C TYR A 703 -13.32 14.18 -27.48
N GLU A 704 -13.73 14.04 -28.71
CA GLU A 704 -13.38 14.97 -29.79
C GLU A 704 -14.51 15.96 -30.08
N TRP A 705 -15.75 15.52 -29.92
CA TRP A 705 -16.93 16.35 -30.08
C TRP A 705 -17.91 16.10 -28.92
N SER A 706 -18.59 17.14 -28.50
CA SER A 706 -19.53 17.04 -27.38
C SER A 706 -20.72 17.97 -27.55
N ASN A 707 -21.81 17.57 -26.90
CA ASN A 707 -22.92 18.46 -26.57
C ASN A 707 -23.38 18.12 -25.15
N TYR A 708 -23.35 19.11 -24.24
CA TYR A 708 -23.64 18.93 -22.82
C TYR A 708 -24.48 20.11 -22.30
N THR A 709 -25.57 20.40 -22.99
CA THR A 709 -26.52 21.41 -22.56
C THR A 709 -27.51 20.82 -21.55
N HIS A 710 -28.04 21.65 -20.65
CA HIS A 710 -29.02 21.19 -19.68
C HIS A 710 -30.24 20.53 -20.36
N GLY A 711 -30.53 19.28 -19.97
CA GLY A 711 -31.56 18.42 -20.56
C GLY A 711 -30.96 17.41 -21.56
N SER A 712 -31.80 16.48 -22.03
CA SER A 712 -31.36 15.35 -22.87
C SER A 712 -31.71 15.48 -24.34
N ASN A 713 -31.83 16.72 -24.90
CA ASN A 713 -32.06 16.92 -26.32
C ASN A 713 -30.81 17.48 -26.99
N GLU A 714 -29.92 16.62 -27.38
CA GLU A 714 -28.59 17.00 -27.82
C GLU A 714 -28.26 16.41 -29.21
N THR A 715 -27.41 17.10 -29.95
CA THR A 715 -27.00 16.67 -31.29
C THR A 715 -25.56 17.06 -31.56
N ILE A 716 -24.79 16.13 -32.04
CA ILE A 716 -23.41 16.32 -32.54
C ILE A 716 -23.44 16.07 -34.07
N SER A 717 -22.95 17.04 -34.83
CA SER A 717 -22.72 16.90 -36.26
C SER A 717 -21.22 16.72 -36.48
N ILE A 718 -20.80 15.55 -36.96
CA ILE A 718 -19.40 15.22 -37.18
C ILE A 718 -18.84 16.10 -38.33
N PRO A 719 -17.68 16.75 -38.11
CA PRO A 719 -17.05 17.58 -39.13
C PRO A 719 -16.67 16.78 -40.40
N LYS A 720 -16.81 17.46 -41.56
CA LYS A 720 -16.45 16.90 -42.87
C LYS A 720 -14.98 17.08 -43.16
N ASN A 721 -14.44 16.16 -43.96
CA ASN A 721 -13.16 16.33 -44.61
C ASN A 721 -13.18 17.49 -45.65
N GLU A 722 -12.01 17.86 -46.17
CA GLU A 722 -11.87 18.90 -47.18
C GLU A 722 -12.65 18.59 -48.50
N ASP A 723 -12.86 17.30 -48.82
CA ASP A 723 -13.64 16.83 -49.97
C ASP A 723 -15.16 16.84 -49.70
N GLY A 724 -15.58 17.21 -48.51
CA GLY A 724 -17.01 17.25 -48.10
C GLY A 724 -17.56 15.93 -47.61
N SER A 725 -16.76 14.87 -47.55
CA SER A 725 -17.14 13.53 -47.05
C SER A 725 -16.89 13.39 -45.54
N ILE A 726 -17.53 12.38 -44.94
CA ILE A 726 -17.19 11.90 -43.59
C ILE A 726 -16.10 10.85 -43.68
N LYS A 727 -15.14 10.88 -42.78
CA LYS A 727 -14.05 9.91 -42.71
C LYS A 727 -14.62 8.51 -42.46
N MET A 728 -14.19 7.51 -43.24
CA MET A 728 -14.56 6.10 -43.01
C MET A 728 -13.79 5.54 -41.82
N GLY A 729 -14.47 4.75 -40.97
CA GLY A 729 -13.88 4.13 -39.79
C GLY A 729 -14.92 3.92 -38.68
N GLN A 730 -14.46 3.70 -37.46
CA GLN A 730 -15.34 3.54 -36.32
C GLN A 730 -15.54 4.89 -35.62
N TYR A 731 -16.79 5.21 -35.31
CA TYR A 731 -17.16 6.34 -34.47
C TYR A 731 -17.75 5.82 -33.19
N TYR A 732 -17.23 6.31 -32.07
CA TYR A 732 -17.64 5.94 -30.74
C TYR A 732 -18.44 7.06 -30.11
N PHE A 733 -19.41 6.72 -29.25
CA PHE A 733 -20.29 7.66 -28.57
C PHE A 733 -20.40 7.28 -27.11
N SER A 734 -20.41 8.27 -26.24
CA SER A 734 -20.71 8.14 -24.83
C SER A 734 -21.95 8.96 -24.48
N ILE A 735 -22.87 8.35 -23.73
CA ILE A 735 -24.00 9.04 -23.10
C ILE A 735 -23.79 9.00 -21.60
N SER A 736 -23.61 10.18 -20.99
CA SER A 736 -23.34 10.33 -19.56
C SER A 736 -24.50 11.03 -18.87
N GLY A 737 -25.07 10.42 -17.81
CA GLY A 737 -26.18 10.98 -17.04
C GLY A 737 -25.71 12.02 -16.01
N ARG A 738 -26.18 13.28 -16.14
CA ARG A 738 -26.10 14.28 -15.07
C ARG A 738 -27.24 14.10 -14.07
N GLU A 739 -28.34 13.52 -14.51
CA GLU A 739 -29.47 13.04 -13.70
C GLU A 739 -29.94 11.69 -14.24
N GLU A 740 -30.93 11.06 -13.60
CA GLU A 740 -31.57 9.87 -14.17
C GLU A 740 -32.25 10.25 -15.51
N PHE A 741 -31.96 9.47 -16.55
CA PHE A 741 -32.40 9.77 -17.91
C PHE A 741 -33.00 8.58 -18.63
N ASP A 742 -33.88 8.87 -19.61
CA ASP A 742 -34.41 7.91 -20.57
C ASP A 742 -34.50 8.60 -21.92
N VAL A 743 -33.57 8.19 -22.85
CA VAL A 743 -33.37 8.88 -24.13
C VAL A 743 -33.38 7.90 -25.30
N GLU A 744 -33.80 8.40 -26.45
CA GLU A 744 -33.61 7.74 -27.73
C GLU A 744 -32.27 8.22 -28.35
N LEU A 745 -31.29 7.34 -28.50
CA LEU A 745 -30.06 7.58 -29.27
C LEU A 745 -30.30 7.28 -30.74
N SER A 746 -30.03 8.25 -31.62
CA SER A 746 -30.13 8.10 -33.06
C SER A 746 -28.83 8.47 -33.74
N VAL A 747 -28.34 7.63 -34.67
CA VAL A 747 -27.14 7.90 -35.49
C VAL A 747 -27.51 7.84 -36.95
N VAL A 748 -27.43 8.98 -37.62
CA VAL A 748 -27.89 9.16 -39.01
C VAL A 748 -26.71 9.53 -39.91
N ALA A 749 -26.48 8.72 -40.96
CA ALA A 749 -25.54 9.03 -42.03
C ALA A 749 -26.28 9.36 -43.33
N LYS A 750 -25.84 10.40 -44.04
CA LYS A 750 -26.48 10.89 -45.30
C LYS A 750 -25.43 11.12 -46.38
#